data_cabadd77c48e016bd4a3be07c9e74c51
#
_entry.id   cabadd77c48e016bd4a3be07c9e74c51
#
_cell.length_a   1.000
_cell.length_b   1.000
_cell.length_c   1.000
_cell.angle_alpha   90.00
_cell.angle_beta   90.00
_cell.angle_gamma   90.00
#
_symmetry.space_group_name_H-M   'P 1'
#
loop_
_entity.id
_entity.type
_entity.pdbx_description
1 polymer ?
#
loop_
_entity_poly.entity_id
_entity_poly.type
_entity_poly.pdbx_seq_one_letter_code
_entity_poly.pdbx_strand_id
1 'polypeptide(L)'
;AASLHPSLYGQVCPHARTLVTQSINEGKLVTLRGNTRPEANAANDRGPVSNSYQISHMFLQLRRAPEQQERLEKFIAELHDPASSNFHKWLTGKQFGLQFGLAQDDLAVVTGWLESHGMKVNSVSPNLVVDFSGTAGQVRVAFHTSIHQLAVGAKRHYGNMSDPQIPAGLQPLVTGVVSLHDFMPKPLSHPTPAYTISSSSQALVPADIATIYNLNPAFAAGVSGQGQTIVLLENANLYSSGDWLVFRKVFGMARPYPQGKLITVHPGANCFDPGLNGDAAEATLDAEWATAAAPNATIEIASCLDTFTFGGFIALQNLLSSDAAPPPIVSIGFGEPESLLGTAKNAFINGLYQMAAAEGVSIFVSSGDSGAAFLDRNQTNATRGISVNGYSSTPYNVSVGGTDFADTYFGTTTKYWNANNSPTFGSARSYIPEIPWNDSCAGELLAISSGFNTPYGTTGYCNNGGPISIVAGGGGPSACATGSPNAGGVVGNTCQGYAKPAWQSILGNPNDGVRDIPDVSLFASNGIWGHYYVVCFSDPAQGQVPCLGPPNTWAGFGGTSFSAPVMAGIQALVNQRTGSRWGNPNPIYYRLAAAEYGNTGSSSCNSTGSAVNSSCTFYDVTLGDTAVNCSGPNNCFLGPSPGSFGVLSTSKTAYQPAYRANTGWDFATGIGSVNAWNLMKNWPAATGTASAGGITE
;
A
#
# COMPACT_ATOMS: atom_id res chain seq x y z
N ALA A 1 -40.99 33.13 17.93
CA ALA A 1 -39.93 32.73 18.84
C ALA A 1 -38.98 31.79 18.06
N ALA A 2 -37.86 32.31 17.56
CA ALA A 2 -36.83 31.53 16.91
C ALA A 2 -35.92 30.94 18.00
N SER A 3 -35.85 29.62 18.09
CA SER A 3 -34.94 28.92 18.98
C SER A 3 -33.51 29.00 18.37
N LEU A 4 -32.66 29.77 19.00
CA LEU A 4 -31.25 29.81 18.79
C LEU A 4 -30.64 28.46 19.20
N HIS A 5 -30.14 27.70 18.24
CA HIS A 5 -29.27 26.55 18.51
C HIS A 5 -27.92 27.09 19.03
N PRO A 6 -27.39 26.57 20.14
CA PRO A 6 -26.07 26.98 20.59
C PRO A 6 -25.02 26.54 19.56
N SER A 7 -24.22 27.50 19.09
CA SER A 7 -23.15 27.28 18.16
C SER A 7 -22.10 26.32 18.74
N LEU A 8 -21.74 25.31 17.97
CA LEU A 8 -20.68 24.32 18.24
C LEU A 8 -19.23 24.91 18.23
N TYR A 9 -19.09 26.23 18.38
CA TYR A 9 -17.80 26.95 18.38
C TYR A 9 -17.39 27.42 19.77
N GLY A 10 -17.40 26.51 20.74
CA GLY A 10 -17.08 26.83 22.12
C GLY A 10 -15.74 26.33 22.65
N GLN A 11 -14.85 25.73 21.83
CA GLN A 11 -13.48 25.46 22.23
C GLN A 11 -12.55 26.34 21.40
N VAL A 12 -11.94 27.32 22.08
CA VAL A 12 -10.80 28.08 21.55
C VAL A 12 -9.69 27.06 21.31
N CYS A 13 -9.41 26.74 20.03
CA CYS A 13 -8.26 25.92 19.66
C CYS A 13 -7.00 26.63 20.19
N PRO A 14 -6.18 26.00 21.03
CA PRO A 14 -4.94 26.63 21.47
C PRO A 14 -4.13 26.92 20.18
N HIS A 15 -3.71 28.17 20.00
CA HIS A 15 -2.82 28.55 18.90
C HIS A 15 -1.61 27.62 18.88
N ALA A 16 -1.21 27.17 17.68
CA ALA A 16 -0.01 26.35 17.53
C ALA A 16 1.17 27.16 18.10
N ARG A 17 2.01 26.50 18.90
CA ARG A 17 3.20 27.12 19.45
C ARG A 17 4.22 27.38 18.35
N THR A 18 4.75 28.59 18.28
CA THR A 18 5.88 28.94 17.39
C THR A 18 7.10 28.09 17.72
N LEU A 19 7.65 27.42 16.72
CA LEU A 19 8.81 26.55 16.82
C LEU A 19 10.12 27.26 16.47
N VAL A 20 10.07 28.21 15.53
CA VAL A 20 11.22 29.02 15.12
C VAL A 20 11.38 30.19 16.08
N THR A 21 12.21 30.03 17.09
CA THR A 21 12.45 31.05 18.14
C THR A 21 13.78 31.79 17.98
N GLN A 22 14.60 31.38 17.00
CA GLN A 22 15.88 31.97 16.70
C GLN A 22 15.88 32.64 15.34
N SER A 23 16.67 33.69 15.17
CA SER A 23 16.90 34.31 13.87
C SER A 23 17.57 33.32 12.92
N ILE A 24 17.17 33.36 11.65
CA ILE A 24 17.79 32.56 10.59
C ILE A 24 19.22 33.07 10.35
N ASN A 25 20.18 32.15 10.45
CA ASN A 25 21.60 32.44 10.26
C ASN A 25 22.20 31.43 9.30
N GLU A 26 22.48 31.87 8.08
CA GLU A 26 23.06 31.07 7.00
C GLU A 26 24.47 30.54 7.30
N GLY A 27 25.15 31.10 8.27
CA GLY A 27 26.46 30.63 8.73
C GLY A 27 26.39 29.48 9.76
N LYS A 28 25.18 29.13 10.25
CA LYS A 28 24.93 28.05 11.19
C LYS A 28 24.03 26.99 10.56
N LEU A 29 24.62 25.94 10.01
CA LEU A 29 23.90 24.91 9.28
C LEU A 29 23.73 23.62 10.09
N VAL A 30 22.64 22.89 9.79
CA VAL A 30 22.39 21.52 10.23
C VAL A 30 22.09 20.64 9.02
N THR A 31 22.57 19.39 9.06
CA THR A 31 22.35 18.42 7.97
C THR A 31 21.06 17.65 8.18
N LEU A 32 20.22 17.61 7.16
CA LEU A 32 19.01 16.79 7.08
C LEU A 32 19.39 15.36 6.64
N ARG A 33 19.79 14.54 7.60
CA ARG A 33 20.32 13.20 7.33
C ARG A 33 19.27 12.26 6.75
N GLY A 34 19.73 11.34 5.88
CA GLY A 34 18.87 10.33 5.27
C GLY A 34 18.03 10.87 4.10
N ASN A 35 18.42 12.01 3.51
CA ASN A 35 17.74 12.60 2.35
C ASN A 35 18.55 12.45 1.05
N THR A 36 19.47 11.48 0.99
CA THR A 36 20.29 11.15 -0.19
C THR A 36 20.10 9.70 -0.55
N ARG A 37 19.81 9.43 -1.81
CA ARG A 37 19.65 8.06 -2.32
C ARG A 37 20.99 7.32 -2.38
N PRO A 38 21.05 6.01 -2.09
CA PRO A 38 22.27 5.21 -2.24
C PRO A 38 22.81 5.19 -3.67
N GLU A 39 21.94 5.37 -4.67
CA GLU A 39 22.31 5.45 -6.08
C GLU A 39 23.10 6.73 -6.42
N ALA A 40 22.99 7.78 -5.58
CA ALA A 40 23.76 9.01 -5.70
C ALA A 40 25.20 8.79 -5.16
N ASN A 41 26.02 8.12 -5.92
CA ASN A 41 27.40 7.76 -5.59
C ASN A 41 28.35 7.99 -6.78
N ALA A 42 29.66 7.97 -6.53
CA ALA A 42 30.66 8.26 -7.53
C ALA A 42 30.63 7.33 -8.77
N ALA A 43 30.18 6.09 -8.64
CA ALA A 43 30.11 5.15 -9.77
C ALA A 43 29.00 5.52 -10.76
N ASN A 44 27.89 6.07 -10.24
CA ASN A 44 26.71 6.46 -11.02
C ASN A 44 26.76 7.93 -11.49
N ASP A 45 27.61 8.76 -10.88
CA ASP A 45 27.69 10.20 -11.15
C ASP A 45 28.12 10.52 -12.57
N ARG A 46 27.36 11.40 -13.25
CA ARG A 46 27.65 11.93 -14.59
C ARG A 46 27.83 13.45 -14.61
N GLY A 47 27.99 14.03 -13.44
CA GLY A 47 28.22 15.45 -13.21
C GLY A 47 26.97 16.26 -12.91
N PRO A 48 27.16 17.51 -12.45
CA PRO A 48 26.09 18.40 -12.06
C PRO A 48 25.25 18.81 -13.27
N VAL A 49 23.93 18.97 -13.05
CA VAL A 49 23.05 19.59 -14.04
C VAL A 49 23.33 21.10 -14.15
N SER A 50 22.87 21.73 -15.24
CA SER A 50 22.95 23.19 -15.39
C SER A 50 22.31 23.88 -14.20
N ASN A 51 22.90 25.01 -13.77
CA ASN A 51 22.29 25.85 -12.72
C ASN A 51 20.88 26.34 -13.08
N SER A 52 20.55 26.44 -14.35
CA SER A 52 19.24 26.86 -14.87
C SER A 52 18.25 25.69 -15.00
N TYR A 53 18.66 24.43 -14.68
CA TYR A 53 17.78 23.28 -14.73
C TYR A 53 16.59 23.50 -13.77
N GLN A 54 15.37 23.49 -14.32
CA GLN A 54 14.15 23.75 -13.56
C GLN A 54 13.73 22.52 -12.79
N ILE A 55 13.40 22.72 -11.51
CA ILE A 55 12.83 21.71 -10.62
C ILE A 55 11.51 22.25 -10.10
N SER A 56 10.43 21.66 -10.58
CA SER A 56 9.07 22.06 -10.24
C SER A 56 8.52 21.19 -9.13
N HIS A 57 7.71 21.80 -8.25
CA HIS A 57 6.94 21.07 -7.23
C HIS A 57 7.80 20.18 -6.31
N MET A 58 8.86 20.75 -5.75
CA MET A 58 9.56 20.17 -4.60
C MET A 58 8.70 20.39 -3.34
N PHE A 59 8.68 19.39 -2.46
CA PHE A 59 7.92 19.45 -1.22
C PHE A 59 8.86 19.55 -0.02
N LEU A 60 8.71 20.60 0.78
CA LEU A 60 9.37 20.72 2.07
C LEU A 60 8.42 20.23 3.16
N GLN A 61 8.77 19.12 3.81
CA GLN A 61 8.00 18.56 4.92
C GLN A 61 8.36 19.30 6.21
N LEU A 62 7.34 19.83 6.84
CA LEU A 62 7.43 20.47 8.16
C LEU A 62 6.94 19.52 9.25
N ARG A 63 7.09 19.87 10.51
CA ARG A 63 6.64 19.08 11.67
C ARG A 63 5.86 19.93 12.65
N ARG A 64 4.95 19.29 13.36
CA ARG A 64 4.24 19.86 14.51
C ARG A 64 5.12 19.87 15.76
N ALA A 65 4.76 20.72 16.72
CA ALA A 65 5.23 20.55 18.09
C ALA A 65 4.81 19.16 18.62
N PRO A 66 5.65 18.49 19.43
CA PRO A 66 5.33 17.14 19.94
C PRO A 66 3.97 17.05 20.61
N GLU A 67 3.62 18.02 21.44
CA GLU A 67 2.32 18.09 22.14
C GLU A 67 1.12 18.25 21.18
N GLN A 68 1.34 18.84 20.02
CA GLN A 68 0.31 18.96 18.97
C GLN A 68 0.17 17.67 18.18
N GLN A 69 1.26 16.97 17.93
CA GLN A 69 1.27 15.66 17.31
C GLN A 69 0.55 14.63 18.17
N GLU A 70 0.84 14.58 19.47
CA GLU A 70 0.14 13.71 20.45
C GLU A 70 -1.39 13.99 20.48
N ARG A 71 -1.78 15.27 20.42
CA ARG A 71 -3.21 15.63 20.35
C ARG A 71 -3.87 15.14 19.06
N LEU A 72 -3.16 15.20 17.93
CA LEU A 72 -3.68 14.67 16.66
C LEU A 72 -3.86 13.15 16.73
N GLU A 73 -2.87 12.43 17.22
CA GLU A 73 -2.93 10.97 17.36
C GLU A 73 -4.07 10.54 18.28
N LYS A 74 -4.22 11.21 19.42
CA LYS A 74 -5.35 10.99 20.33
C LYS A 74 -6.69 11.30 19.66
N PHE A 75 -6.78 12.41 18.92
CA PHE A 75 -8.01 12.78 18.23
C PHE A 75 -8.38 11.75 17.14
N ILE A 76 -7.41 11.27 16.37
CA ILE A 76 -7.64 10.20 15.40
C ILE A 76 -8.14 8.94 16.12
N ALA A 77 -7.54 8.54 17.23
CA ALA A 77 -8.02 7.40 18.01
C ALA A 77 -9.49 7.61 18.50
N GLU A 78 -9.81 8.80 18.97
CA GLU A 78 -11.17 9.16 19.40
C GLU A 78 -12.20 9.14 18.26
N LEU A 79 -11.80 9.48 17.03
CA LEU A 79 -12.67 9.39 15.85
C LEU A 79 -13.07 7.95 15.51
N HIS A 80 -12.25 6.98 15.91
CA HIS A 80 -12.44 5.54 15.64
C HIS A 80 -12.98 4.76 16.86
N ASP A 81 -13.14 5.42 18.01
CA ASP A 81 -13.69 4.81 19.23
C ASP A 81 -15.19 5.08 19.36
N PRO A 82 -16.08 4.06 19.27
CA PRO A 82 -17.52 4.24 19.45
C PRO A 82 -17.94 4.81 20.81
N ALA A 83 -17.10 4.70 21.84
CA ALA A 83 -17.36 5.26 23.15
C ALA A 83 -17.00 6.76 23.25
N SER A 84 -16.27 7.29 22.28
CA SER A 84 -15.84 8.68 22.26
C SER A 84 -16.93 9.62 21.79
N SER A 85 -17.01 10.80 22.42
CA SER A 85 -17.86 11.90 21.95
C SER A 85 -17.42 12.43 20.56
N ASN A 86 -16.21 12.12 20.11
CA ASN A 86 -15.68 12.50 18.80
C ASN A 86 -15.89 11.42 17.73
N PHE A 87 -16.50 10.28 18.06
CA PHE A 87 -16.73 9.18 17.12
C PHE A 87 -17.38 9.67 15.82
N HIS A 88 -16.74 9.38 14.69
CA HIS A 88 -17.14 9.75 13.33
C HIS A 88 -17.35 11.26 13.07
N LYS A 89 -16.83 12.14 13.92
CA LYS A 89 -16.82 13.59 13.66
C LYS A 89 -15.65 13.97 12.75
N TRP A 90 -15.69 13.46 11.53
CA TRP A 90 -14.66 13.66 10.55
C TRP A 90 -14.41 15.14 10.24
N LEU A 91 -13.17 15.49 10.02
CA LEU A 91 -12.77 16.84 9.63
C LEU A 91 -12.80 17.01 8.11
N THR A 92 -12.86 18.25 7.64
CA THR A 92 -12.43 18.63 6.29
C THR A 92 -10.96 19.03 6.32
N GLY A 93 -10.28 19.10 5.15
CA GLY A 93 -8.90 19.56 5.05
C GLY A 93 -8.68 20.92 5.70
N LYS A 94 -9.62 21.86 5.52
CA LYS A 94 -9.57 23.17 6.18
C LYS A 94 -9.67 23.06 7.72
N GLN A 95 -10.59 22.25 8.23
CA GLN A 95 -10.72 22.04 9.68
C GLN A 95 -9.48 21.37 10.27
N PHE A 96 -8.90 20.40 9.54
CA PHE A 96 -7.64 19.77 9.91
C PHE A 96 -6.51 20.79 10.01
N GLY A 97 -6.34 21.65 9.01
CA GLY A 97 -5.35 22.72 9.03
C GLY A 97 -5.54 23.72 10.17
N LEU A 98 -6.79 24.10 10.49
CA LEU A 98 -7.09 25.00 11.60
C LEU A 98 -6.78 24.39 12.98
N GLN A 99 -7.01 23.08 13.16
CA GLN A 99 -6.82 22.39 14.45
C GLN A 99 -5.39 21.91 14.66
N PHE A 100 -4.74 21.43 13.59
CA PHE A 100 -3.47 20.73 13.64
C PHE A 100 -2.40 21.32 12.73
N GLY A 101 -2.64 22.48 12.13
CA GLY A 101 -1.67 23.23 11.34
C GLY A 101 -0.61 23.91 12.20
N LEU A 102 0.29 24.63 11.56
CA LEU A 102 1.40 25.37 12.18
C LEU A 102 1.01 26.78 12.58
N ALA A 103 1.82 27.42 13.42
CA ALA A 103 1.74 28.83 13.68
C ALA A 103 2.02 29.63 12.39
N GLN A 104 1.26 30.69 12.15
CA GLN A 104 1.43 31.53 10.97
C GLN A 104 2.84 32.16 10.90
N ASP A 105 3.42 32.51 12.05
CA ASP A 105 4.79 33.04 12.13
C ASP A 105 5.81 32.04 11.63
N ASP A 106 5.67 30.73 11.98
CA ASP A 106 6.55 29.67 11.49
C ASP A 106 6.44 29.50 9.97
N LEU A 107 5.21 29.54 9.45
CA LEU A 107 4.98 29.47 8.00
C LEU A 107 5.60 30.67 7.29
N ALA A 108 5.41 31.88 7.81
CA ALA A 108 5.99 33.10 7.24
C ALA A 108 7.52 33.05 7.21
N VAL A 109 8.14 32.52 8.27
CA VAL A 109 9.61 32.38 8.35
C VAL A 109 10.13 31.41 7.29
N VAL A 110 9.52 30.22 7.17
CA VAL A 110 10.03 29.20 6.24
C VAL A 110 9.75 29.56 4.77
N THR A 111 8.57 30.14 4.46
CA THR A 111 8.25 30.59 3.10
C THR A 111 9.11 31.77 2.70
N GLY A 112 9.30 32.75 3.60
CA GLY A 112 10.19 33.88 3.36
C GLY A 112 11.65 33.47 3.19
N TRP A 113 12.11 32.44 3.88
CA TRP A 113 13.44 31.87 3.68
C TRP A 113 13.60 31.26 2.27
N LEU A 114 12.62 30.47 1.80
CA LEU A 114 12.64 29.93 0.42
C LEU A 114 12.65 31.05 -0.62
N GLU A 115 11.79 32.06 -0.44
CA GLU A 115 11.68 33.21 -1.36
C GLU A 115 12.94 34.07 -1.37
N SER A 116 13.63 34.22 -0.23
CA SER A 116 14.91 34.95 -0.14
C SER A 116 16.02 34.31 -0.98
N HIS A 117 15.92 32.99 -1.23
CA HIS A 117 16.81 32.24 -2.14
C HIS A 117 16.30 32.23 -3.59
N GLY A 118 15.28 33.05 -3.93
CA GLY A 118 14.70 33.17 -5.26
C GLY A 118 13.80 32.02 -5.68
N MET A 119 13.44 31.13 -4.77
CA MET A 119 12.49 30.06 -5.03
C MET A 119 11.06 30.58 -4.99
N LYS A 120 10.17 29.96 -5.76
CA LYS A 120 8.75 30.28 -5.77
C LYS A 120 8.01 29.34 -4.84
N VAL A 121 7.34 29.84 -3.81
CA VAL A 121 6.36 29.08 -3.03
C VAL A 121 5.08 28.99 -3.85
N ASN A 122 4.63 27.77 -4.15
CA ASN A 122 3.43 27.49 -4.91
C ASN A 122 2.20 27.40 -4.01
N SER A 123 2.30 26.65 -2.90
CA SER A 123 1.22 26.48 -1.92
C SER A 123 1.75 25.97 -0.59
N VAL A 124 0.90 26.06 0.45
CA VAL A 124 1.11 25.42 1.76
C VAL A 124 -0.09 24.55 2.05
N SER A 125 0.15 23.27 2.28
CA SER A 125 -0.90 22.28 2.52
C SER A 125 -1.17 22.01 4.01
N PRO A 126 -2.40 21.65 4.39
CA PRO A 126 -2.77 21.37 5.77
C PRO A 126 -1.94 20.26 6.44
N ASN A 127 -1.42 19.30 5.65
CA ASN A 127 -0.54 18.22 6.12
C ASN A 127 0.92 18.64 6.29
N LEU A 128 1.18 19.96 6.47
CA LEU A 128 2.49 20.53 6.77
C LEU A 128 3.51 20.43 5.64
N VAL A 129 3.05 20.60 4.40
CA VAL A 129 3.92 20.62 3.21
C VAL A 129 3.92 21.99 2.59
N VAL A 130 5.12 22.51 2.33
CA VAL A 130 5.32 23.67 1.46
C VAL A 130 5.71 23.17 0.07
N ASP A 131 4.84 23.36 -0.91
CA ASP A 131 5.13 23.14 -2.32
C ASP A 131 5.89 24.35 -2.88
N PHE A 132 7.09 24.13 -3.41
CA PHE A 132 7.92 25.17 -3.95
C PHE A 132 8.66 24.72 -5.22
N SER A 133 9.05 25.69 -6.05
CA SER A 133 9.77 25.47 -7.30
C SER A 133 10.99 26.36 -7.39
N GLY A 134 12.00 25.90 -8.14
CA GLY A 134 13.22 26.67 -8.35
C GLY A 134 14.16 26.01 -9.35
N THR A 135 15.39 26.49 -9.43
CA THR A 135 16.43 25.93 -10.26
C THR A 135 17.43 25.09 -9.44
N ALA A 136 18.16 24.20 -10.08
CA ALA A 136 19.23 23.44 -9.43
C ALA A 136 20.31 24.34 -8.81
N GLY A 137 20.54 25.51 -9.40
CA GLY A 137 21.44 26.55 -8.83
C GLY A 137 20.90 27.11 -7.52
N GLN A 138 19.59 27.37 -7.42
CA GLN A 138 18.93 27.86 -6.20
C GLN A 138 18.92 26.76 -5.11
N VAL A 139 18.62 25.50 -5.48
CA VAL A 139 18.71 24.34 -4.57
C VAL A 139 20.11 24.24 -3.99
N ARG A 140 21.17 24.37 -4.82
CA ARG A 140 22.56 24.31 -4.35
C ARG A 140 22.88 25.40 -3.34
N VAL A 141 22.38 26.60 -3.54
CA VAL A 141 22.62 27.73 -2.63
C VAL A 141 21.87 27.57 -1.31
N ALA A 142 20.55 27.27 -1.38
CA ALA A 142 19.69 27.19 -0.20
C ALA A 142 19.92 25.93 0.63
N PHE A 143 20.08 24.78 -0.03
CA PHE A 143 20.18 23.47 0.64
C PHE A 143 21.58 22.87 0.67
N HIS A 144 22.60 23.60 0.19
CA HIS A 144 24.01 23.19 0.19
C HIS A 144 24.25 21.78 -0.40
N THR A 145 23.45 21.39 -1.38
CA THR A 145 23.59 20.12 -2.13
C THR A 145 23.45 20.38 -3.62
N SER A 146 24.10 19.57 -4.45
CA SER A 146 24.04 19.67 -5.91
C SER A 146 23.23 18.56 -6.51
N ILE A 147 22.38 18.90 -7.48
CA ILE A 147 21.65 17.93 -8.29
C ILE A 147 22.54 17.49 -9.43
N HIS A 148 22.77 16.18 -9.53
CA HIS A 148 23.57 15.58 -10.60
C HIS A 148 22.71 14.67 -11.47
N GLN A 149 23.19 14.44 -12.69
CA GLN A 149 22.72 13.37 -13.53
C GLN A 149 23.40 12.06 -13.07
N LEU A 150 22.60 11.00 -12.92
CA LEU A 150 23.04 9.68 -12.50
C LEU A 150 22.75 8.68 -13.61
N ALA A 151 23.65 7.71 -13.82
CA ALA A 151 23.40 6.56 -14.69
C ALA A 151 23.28 5.30 -13.83
N VAL A 152 22.06 4.78 -13.72
CA VAL A 152 21.74 3.57 -12.95
C VAL A 152 21.22 2.50 -13.90
N GLY A 153 22.02 1.47 -14.13
CA GLY A 153 21.76 0.51 -15.20
C GLY A 153 21.69 1.21 -16.57
N ALA A 154 20.64 0.97 -17.33
CA ALA A 154 20.39 1.60 -18.63
C ALA A 154 19.65 2.94 -18.54
N LYS A 155 19.26 3.40 -17.34
CA LYS A 155 18.43 4.58 -17.14
C LYS A 155 19.24 5.78 -16.64
N ARG A 156 18.79 6.96 -17.06
CA ARG A 156 19.26 8.24 -16.52
C ARG A 156 18.31 8.68 -15.42
N HIS A 157 18.91 9.17 -14.34
CA HIS A 157 18.19 9.74 -13.20
C HIS A 157 18.83 11.07 -12.81
N TYR A 158 18.12 11.82 -12.00
CA TYR A 158 18.58 13.04 -11.36
C TYR A 158 18.45 12.88 -9.85
N GLY A 159 19.42 13.42 -9.09
CA GLY A 159 19.37 13.35 -7.65
C GLY A 159 20.43 14.21 -6.98
N ASN A 160 20.19 14.56 -5.72
CA ASN A 160 21.14 15.25 -4.87
C ASN A 160 22.28 14.30 -4.47
N MET A 161 23.53 14.81 -4.47
CA MET A 161 24.73 14.03 -4.18
C MET A 161 25.10 14.01 -2.70
N SER A 162 24.49 14.82 -1.88
CA SER A 162 24.72 14.88 -0.43
C SER A 162 23.42 15.24 0.30
N ASP A 163 23.34 14.89 1.57
CA ASP A 163 22.23 15.32 2.40
C ASP A 163 22.11 16.85 2.42
N PRO A 164 20.90 17.39 2.24
CA PRO A 164 20.65 18.81 2.30
C PRO A 164 21.02 19.40 3.66
N GLN A 165 21.41 20.67 3.66
CA GLN A 165 21.65 21.45 4.88
C GLN A 165 20.73 22.66 4.90
N ILE A 166 20.28 23.04 6.09
CA ILE A 166 19.44 24.22 6.32
C ILE A 166 19.98 25.01 7.52
N PRO A 167 19.64 26.31 7.66
CA PRO A 167 19.94 27.08 8.86
C PRO A 167 19.42 26.40 10.14
N ALA A 168 20.24 26.35 11.16
CA ALA A 168 19.90 25.69 12.44
C ALA A 168 18.61 26.22 13.09
N GLY A 169 18.27 27.51 12.85
CA GLY A 169 17.02 28.10 13.33
C GLY A 169 15.77 27.45 12.75
N LEU A 170 15.83 26.83 11.55
CA LEU A 170 14.71 26.12 10.92
C LEU A 170 14.59 24.65 11.38
N GLN A 171 15.61 24.08 12.04
CA GLN A 171 15.61 22.68 12.43
C GLN A 171 14.40 22.25 13.28
N PRO A 172 13.88 23.06 14.23
CA PRO A 172 12.69 22.66 14.99
C PRO A 172 11.44 22.48 14.16
N LEU A 173 11.36 23.14 12.98
CA LEU A 173 10.20 23.17 12.10
C LEU A 173 10.31 22.23 10.89
N VAL A 174 11.50 22.11 10.30
CA VAL A 174 11.73 21.39 9.04
C VAL A 174 12.15 19.95 9.30
N THR A 175 11.43 18.99 8.68
CA THR A 175 11.83 17.57 8.67
C THR A 175 12.81 17.29 7.53
N GLY A 176 12.56 17.83 6.34
CA GLY A 176 13.43 17.69 5.17
C GLY A 176 12.69 17.97 3.87
N VAL A 177 13.40 17.83 2.75
CA VAL A 177 12.79 17.86 1.43
C VAL A 177 12.32 16.45 1.09
N VAL A 178 11.06 16.31 0.70
CA VAL A 178 10.42 14.99 0.45
C VAL A 178 11.17 14.23 -0.63
N SER A 179 11.59 14.93 -1.70
CA SER A 179 12.43 14.34 -2.74
C SER A 179 13.24 15.43 -3.48
N LEU A 180 14.53 15.14 -3.68
CA LEU A 180 15.43 15.88 -4.58
C LEU A 180 15.98 14.93 -5.67
N HIS A 181 15.17 13.95 -6.07
CA HIS A 181 15.51 12.93 -7.08
C HIS A 181 14.25 12.48 -7.83
N ASP A 182 14.46 11.85 -8.98
CA ASP A 182 13.41 11.29 -9.85
C ASP A 182 13.30 9.76 -9.79
N PHE A 183 13.74 9.13 -8.70
CA PHE A 183 13.50 7.70 -8.48
C PHE A 183 12.07 7.51 -7.99
N MET A 184 11.17 7.13 -8.92
CA MET A 184 9.75 6.97 -8.66
C MET A 184 9.41 5.54 -8.20
N PRO A 185 8.27 5.37 -7.50
CA PRO A 185 7.76 4.04 -7.14
C PRO A 185 7.51 3.20 -8.39
N LYS A 186 7.24 1.92 -8.17
CA LYS A 186 6.87 1.00 -9.24
C LYS A 186 5.55 0.34 -8.89
N PRO A 187 4.73 0.03 -9.91
CA PRO A 187 3.59 -0.85 -9.76
C PRO A 187 3.96 -2.18 -9.12
N LEU A 188 3.02 -2.73 -8.37
CA LEU A 188 3.13 -4.01 -7.67
C LEU A 188 2.24 -5.04 -8.38
N SER A 189 2.49 -5.22 -9.69
CA SER A 189 1.84 -6.18 -10.55
C SER A 189 2.85 -6.92 -11.41
N HIS A 190 2.56 -8.18 -11.67
CA HIS A 190 3.43 -9.06 -12.45
C HIS A 190 2.62 -9.78 -13.54
N PRO A 191 3.09 -9.85 -14.79
CA PRO A 191 2.48 -10.69 -15.80
C PRO A 191 2.60 -12.16 -15.40
N THR A 192 1.69 -12.98 -15.91
CA THR A 192 1.69 -14.43 -15.69
C THR A 192 3.05 -15.03 -16.11
N PRO A 193 3.73 -15.80 -15.24
CA PRO A 193 5.01 -16.39 -15.56
C PRO A 193 4.85 -17.50 -16.62
N ALA A 194 5.94 -17.75 -17.36
CA ALA A 194 5.97 -18.87 -18.32
C ALA A 194 6.01 -20.24 -17.63
N TYR A 195 6.35 -20.28 -16.33
CA TYR A 195 6.49 -21.48 -15.53
C TYR A 195 5.22 -21.77 -14.71
N THR A 196 4.76 -23.00 -14.73
CA THR A 196 3.69 -23.53 -13.86
C THR A 196 4.00 -24.97 -13.51
N ILE A 197 3.69 -25.40 -12.30
CA ILE A 197 3.82 -26.80 -11.87
C ILE A 197 2.56 -27.64 -12.17
N SER A 198 1.48 -27.00 -12.60
CA SER A 198 0.22 -27.64 -12.99
C SER A 198 0.02 -27.58 -14.50
N SER A 199 -0.55 -28.62 -15.09
CA SER A 199 -0.98 -28.63 -16.48
C SER A 199 -2.33 -27.93 -16.69
N SER A 200 -3.08 -27.64 -15.63
CA SER A 200 -4.34 -26.90 -15.63
C SER A 200 -4.15 -25.52 -15.03
N SER A 201 -4.72 -24.51 -15.65
CA SER A 201 -4.70 -23.13 -15.16
C SER A 201 -6.12 -22.66 -14.91
N GLN A 202 -6.31 -21.89 -13.83
CA GLN A 202 -7.58 -21.28 -13.45
C GLN A 202 -7.41 -19.76 -13.53
N ALA A 203 -7.92 -19.17 -14.61
CA ALA A 203 -7.96 -17.73 -14.77
C ALA A 203 -9.13 -17.17 -13.96
N LEU A 204 -8.83 -16.39 -12.94
CA LEU A 204 -9.84 -15.80 -12.06
C LEU A 204 -10.58 -14.68 -12.77
N VAL A 205 -11.91 -14.69 -12.61
CA VAL A 205 -12.82 -13.66 -13.09
C VAL A 205 -13.65 -13.09 -11.93
N PRO A 206 -14.37 -11.97 -12.10
CA PRO A 206 -15.16 -11.36 -11.02
C PRO A 206 -16.12 -12.31 -10.30
N ALA A 207 -16.75 -13.25 -11.02
CA ALA A 207 -17.65 -14.24 -10.44
C ALA A 207 -16.94 -15.24 -9.51
N ASP A 208 -15.66 -15.55 -9.77
CA ASP A 208 -14.87 -16.42 -8.90
C ASP A 208 -14.55 -15.71 -7.59
N ILE A 209 -14.06 -14.48 -7.65
CA ILE A 209 -13.77 -13.66 -6.46
C ILE A 209 -15.05 -13.46 -5.62
N ALA A 210 -16.19 -13.22 -6.28
CA ALA A 210 -17.47 -13.07 -5.58
C ALA A 210 -17.89 -14.36 -4.85
N THR A 211 -17.52 -15.52 -5.39
CA THR A 211 -17.79 -16.82 -4.77
C THR A 211 -16.78 -17.14 -3.66
N ILE A 212 -15.48 -16.99 -3.94
CA ILE A 212 -14.40 -17.35 -3.01
C ILE A 212 -14.46 -16.48 -1.76
N TYR A 213 -14.60 -15.15 -1.90
CA TYR A 213 -14.65 -14.23 -0.77
C TYR A 213 -16.08 -13.90 -0.30
N ASN A 214 -17.07 -14.70 -0.74
CA ASN A 214 -18.45 -14.63 -0.26
C ASN A 214 -19.10 -13.23 -0.43
N LEU A 215 -18.93 -12.60 -1.61
CA LEU A 215 -19.59 -11.34 -1.97
C LEU A 215 -21.03 -11.52 -2.47
N ASN A 216 -21.36 -12.71 -3.01
CA ASN A 216 -22.67 -12.98 -3.62
C ASN A 216 -23.87 -12.68 -2.70
N PRO A 217 -23.86 -13.00 -1.39
CA PRO A 217 -24.96 -12.63 -0.49
C PRO A 217 -25.13 -11.13 -0.33
N ALA A 218 -24.03 -10.33 -0.36
CA ALA A 218 -24.11 -8.88 -0.32
C ALA A 218 -24.78 -8.34 -1.59
N PHE A 219 -24.36 -8.84 -2.75
CA PHE A 219 -24.96 -8.47 -4.04
C PHE A 219 -26.45 -8.82 -4.10
N ALA A 220 -26.82 -10.00 -3.62
CA ALA A 220 -28.23 -10.41 -3.54
C ALA A 220 -29.04 -9.53 -2.57
N ALA A 221 -28.41 -8.99 -1.52
CA ALA A 221 -29.03 -8.03 -0.59
C ALA A 221 -29.05 -6.58 -1.11
N GLY A 222 -28.61 -6.32 -2.35
CA GLY A 222 -28.54 -4.99 -2.95
C GLY A 222 -27.34 -4.14 -2.47
N VAL A 223 -26.37 -4.76 -1.81
CA VAL A 223 -25.14 -4.10 -1.36
C VAL A 223 -24.04 -4.37 -2.39
N SER A 224 -23.76 -3.42 -3.25
CA SER A 224 -22.86 -3.55 -4.39
C SER A 224 -22.03 -2.29 -4.68
N GLY A 225 -21.92 -1.38 -3.69
CA GLY A 225 -21.10 -0.17 -3.75
C GLY A 225 -21.86 1.10 -4.16
N GLN A 226 -23.20 1.08 -4.22
CA GLN A 226 -23.96 2.28 -4.58
C GLN A 226 -23.65 3.46 -3.67
N GLY A 227 -23.40 4.64 -4.28
CA GLY A 227 -23.11 5.87 -3.58
C GLY A 227 -21.71 5.93 -2.98
N GLN A 228 -20.89 4.91 -3.20
CA GLN A 228 -19.47 4.90 -2.79
C GLN A 228 -18.56 5.30 -3.95
N THR A 229 -17.46 5.96 -3.62
CA THR A 229 -16.38 6.26 -4.56
C THR A 229 -15.08 5.62 -4.05
N ILE A 230 -14.39 4.89 -4.93
CA ILE A 230 -13.07 4.32 -4.71
C ILE A 230 -12.11 5.08 -5.60
N VAL A 231 -11.16 5.77 -4.97
CA VAL A 231 -10.08 6.49 -5.66
C VAL A 231 -8.91 5.54 -5.85
N LEU A 232 -8.39 5.47 -7.05
CA LEU A 232 -7.16 4.78 -7.41
C LEU A 232 -6.09 5.82 -7.68
N LEU A 233 -4.98 5.76 -6.93
CA LEU A 233 -3.90 6.75 -7.04
C LEU A 233 -2.88 6.30 -8.06
N GLU A 234 -2.77 7.08 -9.15
CA GLU A 234 -2.01 6.71 -10.33
C GLU A 234 -1.02 7.79 -10.77
N ASN A 235 -0.02 7.38 -11.55
CA ASN A 235 0.86 8.26 -12.32
C ASN A 235 0.69 8.09 -13.83
N ALA A 236 -0.36 7.39 -14.23
CA ALA A 236 -0.77 7.16 -15.63
C ALA A 236 -2.28 7.23 -15.75
N ASN A 237 -2.77 7.57 -16.92
CA ASN A 237 -4.18 7.36 -17.26
C ASN A 237 -4.42 5.92 -17.70
N LEU A 238 -5.68 5.47 -17.67
CA LEU A 238 -6.04 4.23 -18.34
C LEU A 238 -5.71 4.34 -19.83
N TYR A 239 -5.24 3.22 -20.42
CA TYR A 239 -5.10 3.15 -21.87
C TYR A 239 -6.42 3.40 -22.57
N SER A 240 -7.50 2.74 -22.11
CA SER A 240 -8.84 2.89 -22.69
C SER A 240 -9.94 2.65 -21.65
N SER A 241 -10.85 3.60 -21.50
CA SER A 241 -12.09 3.35 -20.75
C SER A 241 -12.98 2.29 -21.44
N GLY A 242 -12.74 2.04 -22.73
CA GLY A 242 -13.38 0.95 -23.48
C GLY A 242 -13.04 -0.43 -22.92
N ASP A 243 -11.83 -0.64 -22.45
CA ASP A 243 -11.38 -1.90 -21.85
C ASP A 243 -12.19 -2.20 -20.58
N TRP A 244 -12.34 -1.23 -19.68
CA TRP A 244 -13.18 -1.36 -18.48
C TRP A 244 -14.66 -1.64 -18.83
N LEU A 245 -15.21 -1.03 -19.89
CA LEU A 245 -16.56 -1.30 -20.33
C LEU A 245 -16.70 -2.72 -20.90
N VAL A 246 -15.70 -3.20 -21.64
CA VAL A 246 -15.66 -4.58 -22.18
C VAL A 246 -15.56 -5.57 -21.03
N PHE A 247 -14.68 -5.34 -20.06
CA PHE A 247 -14.55 -6.16 -18.85
C PHE A 247 -15.91 -6.31 -18.14
N ARG A 248 -16.59 -5.23 -17.83
CA ARG A 248 -17.91 -5.25 -17.19
C ARG A 248 -18.97 -5.97 -18.03
N LYS A 249 -18.94 -5.80 -19.36
CA LYS A 249 -19.89 -6.45 -20.27
C LYS A 249 -19.64 -7.95 -20.34
N VAL A 250 -18.41 -8.39 -20.55
CA VAL A 250 -18.03 -9.79 -20.72
C VAL A 250 -18.30 -10.59 -19.45
N PHE A 251 -18.00 -10.03 -18.29
CA PHE A 251 -18.26 -10.68 -17.00
C PHE A 251 -19.66 -10.41 -16.43
N GLY A 252 -20.58 -9.91 -17.24
CA GLY A 252 -22.01 -9.83 -16.90
C GLY A 252 -22.37 -8.76 -15.86
N MET A 253 -21.48 -7.81 -15.56
CA MET A 253 -21.71 -6.77 -14.54
C MET A 253 -22.48 -5.56 -15.06
N ALA A 254 -22.48 -5.29 -16.37
CA ALA A 254 -23.02 -4.05 -16.93
C ALA A 254 -24.53 -3.87 -16.71
N ARG A 255 -25.32 -4.93 -16.79
CA ARG A 255 -26.80 -4.87 -16.64
C ARG A 255 -27.26 -4.94 -15.18
N PRO A 256 -26.77 -5.89 -14.34
CA PRO A 256 -27.17 -5.96 -12.93
C PRO A 256 -26.73 -4.74 -12.12
N TYR A 257 -25.62 -4.09 -12.52
CA TYR A 257 -24.99 -3.00 -11.77
C TYR A 257 -24.84 -1.73 -12.62
N PRO A 258 -25.97 -1.09 -13.05
CA PRO A 258 -25.94 0.02 -14.01
C PRO A 258 -25.40 1.33 -13.46
N GLN A 259 -25.20 1.45 -12.12
CA GLN A 259 -24.73 2.67 -11.49
C GLN A 259 -23.20 2.76 -11.43
N GLY A 260 -22.48 1.66 -11.68
CA GLY A 260 -21.03 1.66 -11.73
C GLY A 260 -20.49 2.65 -12.76
N LYS A 261 -19.53 3.47 -12.37
CA LYS A 261 -18.93 4.54 -13.20
C LYS A 261 -17.43 4.46 -13.12
N LEU A 262 -16.78 4.92 -14.19
CA LEU A 262 -15.35 5.17 -14.24
C LEU A 262 -15.15 6.63 -14.62
N ILE A 263 -14.35 7.35 -13.84
CA ILE A 263 -13.96 8.73 -14.12
C ILE A 263 -12.45 8.90 -13.93
N THR A 264 -11.85 9.82 -14.66
CA THR A 264 -10.45 10.22 -14.47
C THR A 264 -10.43 11.66 -14.03
N VAL A 265 -9.64 11.97 -13.01
CA VAL A 265 -9.49 13.31 -12.46
C VAL A 265 -8.01 13.66 -12.27
N HIS A 266 -7.70 14.95 -12.41
CA HIS A 266 -6.39 15.53 -12.13
C HIS A 266 -6.58 16.62 -11.07
N PRO A 267 -6.69 16.26 -9.78
CA PRO A 267 -7.11 17.18 -8.74
C PRO A 267 -6.02 18.24 -8.42
N GLY A 268 -6.39 19.51 -8.41
CA GLY A 268 -5.52 20.63 -8.04
C GLY A 268 -4.68 21.19 -9.19
N ALA A 269 -4.17 22.41 -8.99
CA ALA A 269 -3.46 23.16 -10.03
C ALA A 269 -2.04 22.63 -10.34
N ASN A 270 -1.45 21.87 -9.44
CA ASN A 270 -0.14 21.21 -9.57
C ASN A 270 -0.23 19.75 -10.06
N CYS A 271 -1.43 19.25 -10.32
CA CYS A 271 -1.68 17.93 -10.87
C CYS A 271 -1.80 18.03 -12.40
N PHE A 272 -0.70 17.85 -13.10
CA PHE A 272 -0.71 17.80 -14.55
C PHE A 272 -1.15 16.43 -15.04
N ASP A 273 -1.89 16.41 -16.15
CA ASP A 273 -2.28 15.16 -16.82
C ASP A 273 -1.04 14.33 -17.19
N PRO A 274 -0.89 13.11 -16.65
CA PRO A 274 0.28 12.26 -16.95
C PRO A 274 0.23 11.64 -18.33
N GLY A 275 -0.94 11.64 -18.99
CA GLY A 275 -1.14 10.89 -20.22
C GLY A 275 -0.97 9.38 -20.03
N LEU A 276 -0.55 8.70 -21.10
CA LEU A 276 -0.21 7.28 -21.09
C LEU A 276 1.30 7.10 -20.87
N ASN A 277 1.67 6.12 -20.07
CA ASN A 277 3.04 5.72 -19.86
C ASN A 277 3.14 4.21 -19.58
N GLY A 278 4.31 3.71 -19.18
CA GLY A 278 4.53 2.27 -18.91
C GLY A 278 3.68 1.69 -17.79
N ASP A 279 3.08 2.53 -16.95
CA ASP A 279 2.30 2.12 -15.78
C ASP A 279 0.77 2.12 -16.07
N ALA A 280 0.32 2.37 -17.32
CA ALA A 280 -1.11 2.35 -17.71
C ALA A 280 -1.80 0.98 -17.49
N ALA A 281 -1.04 -0.11 -17.46
CA ALA A 281 -1.55 -1.43 -17.10
C ALA A 281 -2.04 -1.47 -15.64
N GLU A 282 -1.32 -0.81 -14.73
CA GLU A 282 -1.69 -0.72 -13.31
C GLU A 282 -3.02 0.01 -13.14
N ALA A 283 -3.17 1.20 -13.72
CA ALA A 283 -4.42 1.94 -13.69
C ALA A 283 -5.62 1.12 -14.23
N THR A 284 -5.38 0.26 -15.23
CA THR A 284 -6.41 -0.59 -15.82
C THR A 284 -6.83 -1.72 -14.89
N LEU A 285 -5.87 -2.49 -14.35
CA LEU A 285 -6.17 -3.61 -13.46
C LEU A 285 -6.84 -3.14 -12.16
N ASP A 286 -6.37 -2.03 -11.58
CA ASP A 286 -6.95 -1.44 -10.38
C ASP A 286 -8.42 -1.08 -10.60
N ALA A 287 -8.75 -0.41 -11.74
CA ALA A 287 -10.11 -0.05 -12.09
C ALA A 287 -11.02 -1.26 -12.28
N GLU A 288 -10.54 -2.30 -12.93
CA GLU A 288 -11.30 -3.52 -13.21
C GLU A 288 -11.59 -4.31 -11.93
N TRP A 289 -10.58 -4.47 -11.06
CA TRP A 289 -10.73 -5.33 -9.89
C TRP A 289 -11.35 -4.61 -8.68
N ALA A 290 -11.23 -3.30 -8.56
CA ALA A 290 -12.09 -2.52 -7.66
C ALA A 290 -13.56 -2.63 -8.07
N THR A 291 -13.84 -2.56 -9.39
CA THR A 291 -15.19 -2.77 -9.94
C THR A 291 -15.70 -4.21 -9.71
N ALA A 292 -14.84 -5.22 -9.78
CA ALA A 292 -15.23 -6.62 -9.53
C ALA A 292 -15.79 -6.82 -8.12
N ALA A 293 -15.20 -6.15 -7.12
CA ALA A 293 -15.64 -6.22 -5.72
C ALA A 293 -16.79 -5.25 -5.38
N ALA A 294 -16.90 -4.09 -6.07
CA ALA A 294 -17.95 -3.09 -5.82
C ALA A 294 -18.57 -2.57 -7.15
N PRO A 295 -19.38 -3.40 -7.84
CA PRO A 295 -19.75 -3.14 -9.24
C PRO A 295 -20.66 -1.93 -9.46
N ASN A 296 -21.29 -1.36 -8.46
CA ASN A 296 -22.06 -0.11 -8.52
C ASN A 296 -21.33 1.10 -7.93
N ALA A 297 -20.07 0.96 -7.47
CA ALA A 297 -19.27 2.10 -7.02
C ALA A 297 -18.85 3.00 -8.20
N THR A 298 -18.54 4.24 -7.89
CA THR A 298 -17.75 5.10 -8.78
C THR A 298 -16.28 4.76 -8.58
N ILE A 299 -15.60 4.38 -9.65
CA ILE A 299 -14.16 4.22 -9.71
C ILE A 299 -13.57 5.52 -10.23
N GLU A 300 -12.70 6.14 -9.45
CA GLU A 300 -12.07 7.41 -9.76
C GLU A 300 -10.57 7.23 -9.90
N ILE A 301 -10.05 7.32 -11.13
CA ILE A 301 -8.61 7.38 -11.38
C ILE A 301 -8.15 8.79 -11.06
N ALA A 302 -7.43 8.96 -9.96
CA ALA A 302 -6.79 10.22 -9.60
C ALA A 302 -5.31 10.14 -9.99
N SER A 303 -5.00 10.65 -11.18
CA SER A 303 -3.68 10.55 -11.78
C SER A 303 -3.04 11.92 -11.97
N CYS A 304 -1.77 12.06 -11.59
CA CYS A 304 -0.96 13.23 -11.85
C CYS A 304 0.41 12.82 -12.43
N LEU A 305 0.98 13.71 -13.24
CA LEU A 305 2.34 13.53 -13.75
C LEU A 305 3.34 13.48 -12.59
N ASP A 306 4.24 12.50 -12.63
CA ASP A 306 5.39 12.44 -11.73
C ASP A 306 6.28 13.69 -11.90
N THR A 307 6.64 14.30 -10.78
CA THR A 307 7.67 15.34 -10.71
C THR A 307 8.90 14.77 -9.97
N PHE A 308 9.46 15.49 -8.97
CA PHE A 308 10.30 14.83 -7.96
C PHE A 308 9.44 14.17 -6.85
N THR A 309 8.12 14.24 -6.97
CA THR A 309 7.15 13.56 -6.12
C THR A 309 6.26 12.67 -6.99
N PHE A 310 5.90 11.50 -6.48
CA PHE A 310 5.00 10.57 -7.15
C PHE A 310 3.62 11.20 -7.40
N GLY A 311 3.13 11.11 -8.64
CA GLY A 311 1.89 11.74 -9.06
C GLY A 311 0.68 11.35 -8.24
N GLY A 312 0.56 10.07 -7.85
CA GLY A 312 -0.52 9.61 -6.98
C GLY A 312 -0.56 10.32 -5.62
N PHE A 313 0.59 10.67 -5.03
CA PHE A 313 0.61 11.45 -3.78
C PHE A 313 0.31 12.93 -3.98
N ILE A 314 0.62 13.50 -5.15
CA ILE A 314 0.16 14.85 -5.51
C ILE A 314 -1.38 14.85 -5.57
N ALA A 315 -1.97 13.84 -6.22
CA ALA A 315 -3.42 13.68 -6.27
C ALA A 315 -4.05 13.54 -4.88
N LEU A 316 -3.52 12.63 -4.05
CA LEU A 316 -4.03 12.44 -2.69
C LEU A 316 -3.96 13.71 -1.85
N GLN A 317 -2.83 14.41 -1.85
CA GLN A 317 -2.67 15.66 -1.13
C GLN A 317 -3.72 16.70 -1.53
N ASN A 318 -4.00 16.83 -2.82
CA ASN A 318 -4.97 17.80 -3.33
C ASN A 318 -6.42 17.39 -2.98
N LEU A 319 -6.76 16.11 -3.06
CA LEU A 319 -8.06 15.60 -2.64
C LEU A 319 -8.34 15.87 -1.16
N LEU A 320 -7.37 15.57 -0.29
CA LEU A 320 -7.50 15.78 1.15
C LEU A 320 -7.47 17.27 1.54
N SER A 321 -6.73 18.11 0.81
CA SER A 321 -6.65 19.55 1.10
C SER A 321 -7.89 20.35 0.68
N SER A 322 -8.88 19.71 0.07
CA SER A 322 -10.13 20.33 -0.37
C SER A 322 -11.01 20.78 0.80
N ASP A 323 -11.82 21.82 0.59
CA ASP A 323 -12.88 22.21 1.53
C ASP A 323 -14.09 21.25 1.52
N ALA A 324 -14.22 20.44 0.45
CA ALA A 324 -15.22 19.38 0.36
C ALA A 324 -14.71 18.11 1.05
N ALA A 325 -15.65 17.31 1.57
CA ALA A 325 -15.30 15.99 2.10
C ALA A 325 -14.70 15.13 0.96
N PRO A 326 -13.51 14.55 1.15
CA PRO A 326 -12.89 13.71 0.13
C PRO A 326 -13.68 12.41 -0.08
N PRO A 327 -13.46 11.69 -1.21
CA PRO A 327 -13.98 10.33 -1.38
C PRO A 327 -13.56 9.41 -0.22
N PRO A 328 -14.42 8.46 0.20
CA PRO A 328 -14.21 7.74 1.46
C PRO A 328 -13.15 6.63 1.40
N ILE A 329 -12.71 6.24 0.22
CA ILE A 329 -11.84 5.06 0.03
C ILE A 329 -10.78 5.36 -1.03
N VAL A 330 -9.54 4.97 -0.73
CA VAL A 330 -8.38 5.12 -1.60
C VAL A 330 -7.66 3.78 -1.71
N SER A 331 -7.21 3.40 -2.90
CA SER A 331 -6.32 2.27 -3.17
C SER A 331 -5.03 2.72 -3.84
N ILE A 332 -3.92 2.05 -3.50
CA ILE A 332 -2.57 2.37 -4.01
C ILE A 332 -1.87 1.05 -4.37
N GLY A 333 -1.66 0.82 -5.67
CA GLY A 333 -0.96 -0.34 -6.23
C GLY A 333 0.56 -0.19 -6.33
N PHE A 334 1.15 0.85 -5.75
CA PHE A 334 2.57 1.21 -5.90
C PHE A 334 3.38 1.02 -4.62
N GLY A 335 4.71 0.93 -4.77
CA GLY A 335 5.59 0.82 -3.63
C GLY A 335 7.02 1.30 -3.84
N GLU A 336 7.65 1.66 -2.71
CA GLU A 336 9.07 2.00 -2.62
C GLU A 336 9.62 1.49 -1.27
N PRO A 337 10.87 0.96 -1.22
CA PRO A 337 11.43 0.45 0.03
C PRO A 337 11.45 1.52 1.13
N GLU A 338 10.95 1.19 2.32
CA GLU A 338 10.86 2.12 3.45
C GLU A 338 12.20 2.80 3.75
N SER A 339 13.30 2.04 3.74
CA SER A 339 14.65 2.54 4.00
C SER A 339 15.19 3.50 2.94
N LEU A 340 14.62 3.50 1.74
CA LEU A 340 14.99 4.40 0.64
C LEU A 340 14.14 5.67 0.56
N LEU A 341 13.02 5.72 1.26
CA LEU A 341 12.19 6.93 1.34
C LEU A 341 12.89 8.05 2.11
N GLY A 342 13.68 7.69 3.12
CA GLY A 342 14.27 8.64 4.06
C GLY A 342 13.23 9.24 5.00
N THR A 343 13.71 9.96 6.02
CA THR A 343 12.85 10.50 7.09
C THR A 343 11.78 11.47 6.57
N ALA A 344 12.12 12.33 5.60
CA ALA A 344 11.20 13.35 5.10
C ALA A 344 10.02 12.75 4.31
N LYS A 345 10.29 11.81 3.39
CA LYS A 345 9.24 11.20 2.58
C LYS A 345 8.37 10.23 3.39
N ASN A 346 8.98 9.48 4.34
CA ASN A 346 8.22 8.69 5.31
C ASN A 346 7.28 9.57 6.16
N ALA A 347 7.77 10.70 6.67
CA ALA A 347 6.95 11.66 7.43
C ALA A 347 5.83 12.28 6.58
N PHE A 348 6.10 12.56 5.31
CA PHE A 348 5.12 13.07 4.35
C PHE A 348 3.97 12.06 4.13
N ILE A 349 4.29 10.81 3.84
CA ILE A 349 3.31 9.74 3.63
C ILE A 349 2.48 9.52 4.90
N ASN A 350 3.14 9.39 6.04
CA ASN A 350 2.47 9.24 7.33
C ASN A 350 1.54 10.42 7.65
N GLY A 351 1.97 11.64 7.35
CA GLY A 351 1.16 12.86 7.53
C GLY A 351 -0.08 12.92 6.63
N LEU A 352 0.04 12.48 5.36
CA LEU A 352 -1.10 12.33 4.45
C LEU A 352 -2.11 11.31 4.98
N TYR A 353 -1.64 10.15 5.45
CA TYR A 353 -2.53 9.11 5.94
C TYR A 353 -3.14 9.44 7.31
N GLN A 354 -2.44 10.20 8.16
CA GLN A 354 -3.04 10.78 9.38
C GLN A 354 -4.19 11.74 9.03
N MET A 355 -3.98 12.59 8.03
CA MET A 355 -5.02 13.51 7.55
C MET A 355 -6.21 12.74 6.97
N ALA A 356 -5.95 11.74 6.11
CA ALA A 356 -6.97 10.85 5.57
C ALA A 356 -7.81 10.17 6.67
N ALA A 357 -7.14 9.60 7.69
CA ALA A 357 -7.81 8.99 8.84
C ALA A 357 -8.66 9.99 9.63
N ALA A 358 -8.20 11.24 9.78
CA ALA A 358 -8.96 12.31 10.44
C ALA A 358 -10.17 12.80 9.60
N GLU A 359 -10.14 12.61 8.29
CA GLU A 359 -11.22 12.95 7.35
C GLU A 359 -12.16 11.77 7.04
N GLY A 360 -11.93 10.63 7.69
CA GLY A 360 -12.76 9.44 7.51
C GLY A 360 -12.48 8.68 6.22
N VAL A 361 -11.28 8.83 5.65
CA VAL A 361 -10.84 8.13 4.43
C VAL A 361 -10.10 6.85 4.80
N SER A 362 -10.52 5.74 4.23
CA SER A 362 -9.84 4.44 4.35
C SER A 362 -8.82 4.29 3.22
N ILE A 363 -7.55 4.05 3.55
CA ILE A 363 -6.48 3.87 2.58
C ILE A 363 -6.04 2.40 2.57
N PHE A 364 -6.09 1.77 1.39
CA PHE A 364 -5.63 0.41 1.13
C PHE A 364 -4.37 0.45 0.28
N VAL A 365 -3.31 -0.20 0.73
CA VAL A 365 -2.01 -0.17 0.06
C VAL A 365 -1.50 -1.59 -0.12
N SER A 366 -1.08 -1.92 -1.32
CA SER A 366 -0.40 -3.18 -1.63
C SER A 366 0.84 -3.38 -0.76
N SER A 367 0.96 -4.54 -0.10
CA SER A 367 2.07 -4.79 0.83
C SER A 367 3.41 -4.97 0.12
N GLY A 368 3.38 -5.40 -1.13
CA GLY A 368 4.56 -5.65 -1.96
C GLY A 368 4.57 -7.05 -2.56
N ASP A 369 5.44 -7.23 -3.56
CA ASP A 369 5.52 -8.44 -4.37
C ASP A 369 6.91 -9.10 -4.34
N SER A 370 7.66 -8.89 -3.26
CA SER A 370 9.04 -9.38 -3.16
C SER A 370 9.33 -10.04 -1.81
N GLY A 371 8.32 -10.65 -1.21
CA GLY A 371 8.41 -11.18 0.14
C GLY A 371 8.90 -10.11 1.11
N ALA A 372 9.78 -10.49 2.02
CA ALA A 372 10.46 -9.57 2.92
C ALA A 372 11.72 -8.92 2.30
N ALA A 373 11.93 -9.00 0.97
CA ALA A 373 13.10 -8.46 0.28
C ALA A 373 12.79 -7.20 -0.56
N PHE A 374 11.92 -6.34 -0.09
CA PHE A 374 11.38 -5.23 -0.91
C PHE A 374 12.47 -4.26 -1.41
N LEU A 375 13.60 -4.17 -0.71
CA LEU A 375 14.76 -3.39 -1.15
C LEU A 375 15.39 -3.94 -2.44
N ASP A 376 15.25 -5.25 -2.68
CA ASP A 376 15.74 -5.94 -3.88
C ASP A 376 14.68 -6.17 -4.97
N ARG A 377 13.50 -5.54 -4.89
CA ARG A 377 12.31 -5.77 -5.73
C ARG A 377 12.53 -5.78 -7.26
N ASN A 378 13.64 -5.23 -7.74
CA ASN A 378 13.99 -5.22 -9.15
C ASN A 378 15.07 -6.26 -9.50
N GLN A 379 15.37 -7.19 -8.58
CA GLN A 379 16.35 -8.25 -8.73
C GLN A 379 15.64 -9.61 -8.75
N THR A 380 16.37 -10.64 -9.16
CA THR A 380 15.89 -12.02 -9.06
C THR A 380 16.32 -12.70 -7.76
N ASN A 381 17.18 -12.05 -6.97
CA ASN A 381 17.78 -12.62 -5.78
C ASN A 381 17.99 -11.55 -4.70
N ALA A 382 17.62 -11.84 -3.46
CA ALA A 382 17.81 -10.94 -2.35
C ALA A 382 19.27 -10.90 -1.89
N THR A 383 19.79 -9.69 -1.70
CA THR A 383 21.18 -9.45 -1.26
C THR A 383 21.28 -8.44 -0.13
N ARG A 384 20.26 -7.61 0.04
CA ARG A 384 20.24 -6.46 0.96
C ARG A 384 19.45 -6.72 2.24
N GLY A 385 18.95 -7.94 2.41
CA GLY A 385 18.29 -8.37 3.64
C GLY A 385 16.81 -7.99 3.72
N ILE A 386 16.27 -8.07 4.94
CA ILE A 386 14.84 -7.84 5.21
C ILE A 386 14.50 -6.36 5.08
N SER A 387 13.41 -6.08 4.35
CA SER A 387 12.89 -4.74 4.10
C SER A 387 11.44 -4.80 3.61
N VAL A 388 10.67 -3.76 3.85
CA VAL A 388 9.25 -3.67 3.55
C VAL A 388 8.92 -2.50 2.62
N ASN A 389 7.69 -2.51 2.06
CA ASN A 389 7.13 -1.40 1.32
C ASN A 389 6.80 -0.24 2.27
N GLY A 390 7.47 0.90 2.10
CA GLY A 390 7.25 2.08 2.94
C GLY A 390 5.92 2.80 2.69
N TYR A 391 5.25 2.53 1.56
CA TYR A 391 3.92 3.09 1.32
C TYR A 391 2.85 2.39 2.17
N SER A 392 3.07 1.13 2.53
CA SER A 392 2.13 0.33 3.32
C SER A 392 2.48 0.23 4.81
N SER A 393 3.68 0.67 5.22
CA SER A 393 4.20 0.44 6.58
C SER A 393 3.69 1.42 7.63
N THR A 394 2.88 2.44 7.27
CA THR A 394 2.35 3.40 8.26
C THR A 394 1.22 2.80 9.11
N PRO A 395 0.97 3.33 10.33
CA PRO A 395 -0.15 2.87 11.17
C PRO A 395 -1.55 3.31 10.69
N TYR A 396 -1.64 4.13 9.64
CA TYR A 396 -2.89 4.80 9.23
C TYR A 396 -3.46 4.32 7.90
N ASN A 397 -2.95 3.21 7.37
CA ASN A 397 -3.45 2.51 6.18
C ASN A 397 -3.65 1.02 6.48
N VAL A 398 -4.47 0.36 5.66
CA VAL A 398 -4.53 -1.09 5.58
C VAL A 398 -3.47 -1.55 4.58
N SER A 399 -2.53 -2.37 5.04
CA SER A 399 -1.56 -3.07 4.20
C SER A 399 -2.18 -4.39 3.73
N VAL A 400 -2.35 -4.56 2.41
CA VAL A 400 -3.00 -5.74 1.84
C VAL A 400 -1.97 -6.64 1.18
N GLY A 401 -1.81 -7.84 1.73
CA GLY A 401 -0.88 -8.87 1.29
C GLY A 401 -1.45 -9.79 0.21
N GLY A 402 -0.66 -10.81 -0.13
CA GLY A 402 -0.96 -11.74 -1.21
C GLY A 402 -1.03 -13.20 -0.76
N THR A 403 -2.08 -13.91 -1.21
CA THR A 403 -2.24 -15.36 -1.09
C THR A 403 -2.25 -16.05 -2.46
N ASP A 404 -2.15 -17.37 -2.47
CA ASP A 404 -2.49 -18.25 -3.58
C ASP A 404 -3.40 -19.37 -3.06
N PHE A 405 -4.02 -20.13 -3.96
CA PHE A 405 -4.88 -21.26 -3.58
C PHE A 405 -4.09 -22.56 -3.44
N ALA A 406 -4.41 -23.30 -2.37
CA ALA A 406 -3.73 -24.53 -2.01
C ALA A 406 -4.29 -25.78 -2.72
N ASP A 407 -5.32 -25.65 -3.54
CA ASP A 407 -5.99 -26.79 -4.17
C ASP A 407 -5.08 -27.57 -5.13
N THR A 408 -4.18 -26.89 -5.85
CA THR A 408 -3.15 -27.53 -6.67
C THR A 408 -2.14 -28.29 -5.81
N TYR A 409 -1.65 -27.66 -4.72
CA TYR A 409 -0.74 -28.29 -3.77
C TYR A 409 -1.32 -29.57 -3.17
N PHE A 410 -2.61 -29.56 -2.79
CA PHE A 410 -3.32 -30.71 -2.23
C PHE A 410 -3.88 -31.68 -3.28
N GLY A 411 -3.77 -31.40 -4.57
CA GLY A 411 -4.38 -32.21 -5.63
C GLY A 411 -5.90 -32.23 -5.58
N THR A 412 -6.54 -31.16 -5.14
CA THR A 412 -7.99 -31.07 -4.88
C THR A 412 -8.72 -30.09 -5.81
N THR A 413 -8.10 -29.69 -6.92
CA THR A 413 -8.63 -28.71 -7.88
C THR A 413 -10.07 -29.03 -8.33
N THR A 414 -10.37 -30.30 -8.64
CA THR A 414 -11.73 -30.72 -9.04
C THR A 414 -12.80 -30.54 -7.95
N LYS A 415 -12.42 -30.39 -6.70
CA LYS A 415 -13.34 -30.12 -5.60
C LYS A 415 -13.83 -28.67 -5.63
N TYR A 416 -12.98 -27.74 -6.03
CA TYR A 416 -13.21 -26.31 -5.91
C TYR A 416 -13.59 -25.62 -7.20
N TRP A 417 -13.28 -26.24 -8.35
CA TRP A 417 -13.56 -25.67 -9.66
C TRP A 417 -14.54 -26.52 -10.45
N ASN A 418 -15.43 -25.88 -11.18
CA ASN A 418 -16.33 -26.56 -12.13
C ASN A 418 -15.55 -26.92 -13.41
N ALA A 419 -15.90 -28.04 -14.01
CA ALA A 419 -15.31 -28.46 -15.30
C ALA A 419 -15.65 -27.50 -16.44
N ASN A 420 -16.77 -26.77 -16.34
CA ASN A 420 -17.24 -25.83 -17.36
C ASN A 420 -17.48 -24.47 -16.66
N ASN A 421 -17.11 -23.42 -17.35
CA ASN A 421 -17.38 -22.05 -16.90
C ASN A 421 -18.87 -21.71 -16.99
N SER A 422 -19.33 -20.85 -16.08
CA SER A 422 -20.64 -20.20 -16.17
C SER A 422 -20.73 -19.26 -17.40
N PRO A 423 -21.92 -18.74 -17.74
CA PRO A 423 -22.06 -17.71 -18.78
C PRO A 423 -21.23 -16.42 -18.51
N THR A 424 -20.83 -16.18 -17.29
CA THR A 424 -19.95 -15.08 -16.88
C THR A 424 -18.51 -15.53 -16.63
N PHE A 425 -18.15 -16.69 -17.14
CA PHE A 425 -16.84 -17.35 -17.08
C PHE A 425 -16.39 -17.81 -15.70
N GLY A 426 -17.13 -17.60 -14.62
CA GLY A 426 -16.80 -18.10 -13.30
C GLY A 426 -16.88 -19.63 -13.21
N SER A 427 -15.96 -20.21 -12.46
CA SER A 427 -15.87 -21.67 -12.24
C SER A 427 -15.68 -22.07 -10.76
N ALA A 428 -15.35 -21.14 -9.87
CA ALA A 428 -15.24 -21.41 -8.44
C ALA A 428 -16.57 -21.83 -7.81
N ARG A 429 -16.52 -22.82 -6.89
CA ARG A 429 -17.69 -23.39 -6.22
C ARG A 429 -17.92 -22.88 -4.82
N SER A 430 -16.83 -22.47 -4.13
CA SER A 430 -16.84 -22.05 -2.73
C SER A 430 -15.54 -21.34 -2.40
N TYR A 431 -15.34 -20.97 -1.13
CA TYR A 431 -14.04 -20.64 -0.61
C TYR A 431 -13.03 -21.76 -0.94
N ILE A 432 -11.84 -21.38 -1.36
CA ILE A 432 -10.73 -22.28 -1.68
C ILE A 432 -9.64 -22.08 -0.61
N PRO A 433 -9.11 -23.13 0.02
CA PRO A 433 -8.01 -22.98 0.96
C PRO A 433 -6.85 -22.18 0.40
N GLU A 434 -6.30 -21.27 1.21
CA GLU A 434 -5.24 -20.37 0.80
C GLU A 434 -3.92 -20.68 1.51
N ILE A 435 -2.84 -20.38 0.80
CA ILE A 435 -1.44 -20.36 1.26
C ILE A 435 -0.87 -18.98 0.93
N PRO A 436 0.24 -18.53 1.55
CA PRO A 436 0.92 -17.32 1.09
C PRO A 436 1.34 -17.44 -0.37
N TRP A 437 1.18 -16.35 -1.14
CA TRP A 437 1.73 -16.29 -2.49
C TRP A 437 3.26 -16.31 -2.46
N ASN A 438 3.88 -17.27 -3.16
CA ASN A 438 5.34 -17.41 -3.23
C ASN A 438 5.76 -18.15 -4.52
N ASP A 439 6.42 -17.43 -5.44
CA ASP A 439 6.94 -17.95 -6.70
C ASP A 439 8.46 -18.18 -6.63
N SER A 440 9.06 -18.14 -5.44
CA SER A 440 10.49 -18.35 -5.25
C SER A 440 10.81 -19.81 -5.02
N CYS A 441 11.96 -20.25 -5.52
CA CYS A 441 12.54 -21.55 -5.13
C CYS A 441 12.70 -21.70 -3.60
N ALA A 442 12.74 -20.59 -2.86
CA ALA A 442 12.85 -20.59 -1.41
C ALA A 442 11.54 -20.92 -0.70
N GLY A 443 10.39 -20.89 -1.40
CA GLY A 443 9.10 -21.35 -0.88
C GLY A 443 9.14 -22.82 -0.52
N GLU A 444 8.86 -23.14 0.76
CA GLU A 444 8.95 -24.50 1.28
C GLU A 444 7.97 -25.45 0.57
N LEU A 445 6.73 -25.00 0.35
CA LEU A 445 5.71 -25.82 -0.34
C LEU A 445 6.08 -26.10 -1.79
N LEU A 446 6.66 -25.12 -2.49
CA LEU A 446 7.09 -25.26 -3.86
C LEU A 446 8.28 -26.24 -3.96
N ALA A 447 9.24 -26.16 -3.03
CA ALA A 447 10.36 -27.09 -2.94
C ALA A 447 9.86 -28.54 -2.71
N ILE A 448 8.96 -28.74 -1.73
CA ILE A 448 8.37 -30.06 -1.40
C ILE A 448 7.63 -30.64 -2.60
N SER A 449 6.77 -29.85 -3.26
CA SER A 449 6.01 -30.29 -4.44
C SER A 449 6.90 -30.66 -5.63
N SER A 450 8.10 -30.04 -5.69
CA SER A 450 9.14 -30.34 -6.69
C SER A 450 10.04 -31.53 -6.31
N GLY A 451 9.77 -32.21 -5.17
CA GLY A 451 10.51 -33.41 -4.72
C GLY A 451 11.77 -33.10 -3.91
N PHE A 452 11.92 -31.89 -3.39
CA PHE A 452 13.07 -31.49 -2.58
C PHE A 452 12.70 -31.44 -1.10
N ASN A 453 13.62 -31.86 -0.23
CA ASN A 453 13.43 -31.81 1.23
C ASN A 453 13.72 -30.42 1.82
N THR A 454 14.50 -29.60 1.13
CA THR A 454 14.86 -28.24 1.56
C THR A 454 14.98 -27.31 0.36
N PRO A 455 14.72 -26.02 0.51
CA PRO A 455 15.01 -25.03 -0.53
C PRO A 455 16.49 -24.60 -0.60
N TYR A 456 17.27 -24.78 0.47
CA TYR A 456 18.66 -24.31 0.64
C TYR A 456 19.70 -25.42 0.59
N GLY A 457 20.98 -25.05 0.57
CA GLY A 457 22.12 -25.96 0.54
C GLY A 457 22.41 -26.50 -0.87
N THR A 458 23.53 -27.21 -1.03
CA THR A 458 23.97 -27.74 -2.33
C THR A 458 22.96 -28.69 -2.97
N THR A 459 22.14 -29.40 -2.18
CA THR A 459 21.09 -30.33 -2.63
C THR A 459 19.69 -29.70 -2.58
N GLY A 460 19.56 -28.45 -2.15
CA GLY A 460 18.26 -27.77 -2.04
C GLY A 460 17.73 -27.26 -3.37
N TYR A 461 16.43 -27.01 -3.42
CA TYR A 461 15.69 -26.65 -4.63
C TYR A 461 16.25 -25.43 -5.35
N CYS A 462 16.64 -24.36 -4.63
CA CYS A 462 17.23 -23.15 -5.22
C CYS A 462 18.58 -23.39 -5.92
N ASN A 463 19.25 -24.50 -5.65
CA ASN A 463 20.53 -24.84 -6.28
C ASN A 463 20.40 -26.00 -7.28
N ASN A 464 19.18 -26.51 -7.52
CA ASN A 464 18.92 -27.67 -8.39
C ASN A 464 17.68 -27.46 -9.28
N GLY A 465 17.59 -26.30 -9.92
CA GLY A 465 16.59 -26.04 -10.96
C GLY A 465 15.32 -25.34 -10.50
N GLY A 466 15.21 -24.93 -9.23
CA GLY A 466 14.12 -24.10 -8.77
C GLY A 466 14.16 -22.68 -9.36
N PRO A 467 13.00 -22.00 -9.45
CA PRO A 467 12.92 -20.65 -9.99
C PRO A 467 13.67 -19.65 -9.09
N ILE A 468 14.71 -19.01 -9.63
CA ILE A 468 15.41 -17.92 -8.95
C ILE A 468 14.59 -16.65 -9.14
N SER A 469 13.75 -16.38 -8.18
CA SER A 469 12.78 -15.29 -8.18
C SER A 469 12.55 -14.80 -6.74
N ILE A 470 12.34 -13.49 -6.56
CA ILE A 470 11.92 -12.93 -5.28
C ILE A 470 10.43 -12.53 -5.29
N VAL A 471 9.66 -13.03 -6.27
CA VAL A 471 8.23 -12.74 -6.39
C VAL A 471 7.46 -13.53 -5.33
N ALA A 472 6.89 -12.80 -4.37
CA ALA A 472 6.11 -13.34 -3.25
C ALA A 472 5.34 -12.22 -2.55
N GLY A 473 4.26 -12.55 -1.83
CA GLY A 473 3.52 -11.58 -1.02
C GLY A 473 4.41 -10.87 0.00
N GLY A 474 4.32 -9.54 0.07
CA GLY A 474 5.16 -8.70 0.92
C GLY A 474 4.72 -8.69 2.37
N GLY A 475 5.70 -8.71 3.30
CA GLY A 475 5.43 -8.59 4.73
C GLY A 475 6.69 -8.42 5.56
N GLY A 476 6.53 -7.97 6.79
CA GLY A 476 7.62 -7.76 7.73
C GLY A 476 7.39 -6.56 8.66
N PRO A 477 8.30 -6.32 9.62
CA PRO A 477 8.23 -5.17 10.51
C PRO A 477 8.68 -3.88 9.80
N SER A 478 8.00 -2.76 10.08
CA SER A 478 8.54 -1.42 9.79
C SER A 478 9.86 -1.25 10.52
N ALA A 479 10.88 -0.85 9.80
CA ALA A 479 12.23 -0.87 10.37
C ALA A 479 13.07 0.38 10.10
N CYS A 480 12.67 1.25 9.14
CA CYS A 480 13.44 2.43 8.77
C CYS A 480 12.57 3.63 8.34
N ALA A 481 11.52 3.91 9.08
CA ALA A 481 10.68 5.09 8.88
C ALA A 481 11.43 6.39 9.22
N THR A 482 12.38 6.32 10.16
CA THR A 482 13.28 7.41 10.53
C THR A 482 14.72 6.93 10.67
N GLY A 483 15.66 7.87 10.78
CA GLY A 483 17.09 7.56 10.85
C GLY A 483 17.72 7.37 9.48
N SER A 484 18.86 6.70 9.46
CA SER A 484 19.64 6.45 8.25
C SER A 484 20.01 4.98 8.17
N PRO A 485 19.77 4.32 7.03
CA PRO A 485 20.16 2.92 6.81
C PRO A 485 21.69 2.79 6.66
N ASN A 486 22.17 1.56 6.62
CA ASN A 486 23.52 1.21 6.19
C ASN A 486 23.68 1.48 4.68
N ALA A 487 24.92 1.34 4.19
CA ALA A 487 25.23 1.47 2.76
C ALA A 487 24.29 0.61 1.89
N GLY A 488 23.87 1.17 0.75
CA GLY A 488 22.95 0.50 -0.18
C GLY A 488 21.50 0.45 0.28
N GLY A 489 21.12 1.17 1.34
CA GLY A 489 19.76 1.17 1.87
C GLY A 489 19.45 0.00 2.82
N VAL A 490 20.44 -0.82 3.16
CA VAL A 490 20.27 -1.97 4.06
C VAL A 490 19.82 -1.49 5.44
N VAL A 491 18.71 -2.05 5.94
CA VAL A 491 18.16 -1.72 7.26
C VAL A 491 19.21 -1.92 8.37
N GLY A 492 19.32 -0.97 9.29
CA GLY A 492 20.31 -0.96 10.36
C GLY A 492 20.78 0.45 10.70
N ASN A 493 21.97 0.59 11.24
CA ASN A 493 22.54 1.86 11.69
C ASN A 493 21.57 2.59 12.65
N THR A 494 21.05 3.77 12.29
CA THR A 494 20.12 4.55 13.13
C THR A 494 18.65 4.40 12.73
N CYS A 495 18.35 3.46 11.85
CA CYS A 495 16.96 3.17 11.41
C CYS A 495 16.04 2.86 12.60
N GLN A 496 14.85 3.43 12.57
CA GLN A 496 13.74 3.11 13.48
C GLN A 496 12.43 3.02 12.67
N GLY A 497 11.65 1.98 12.90
CA GLY A 497 10.34 1.80 12.32
C GLY A 497 9.26 2.68 12.97
N TYR A 498 8.06 2.67 12.39
CA TYR A 498 6.89 3.26 13.03
C TYR A 498 6.53 2.48 14.30
N ALA A 499 6.08 3.18 15.34
CA ALA A 499 5.62 2.55 16.57
C ALA A 499 4.42 1.63 16.31
N LYS A 500 4.38 0.48 17.02
CA LYS A 500 3.26 -0.46 16.96
C LYS A 500 1.99 0.19 17.49
N PRO A 501 0.93 0.26 16.70
CA PRO A 501 -0.35 0.76 17.20
C PRO A 501 -0.97 -0.24 18.18
N ALA A 502 -1.66 0.27 19.20
CA ALA A 502 -2.24 -0.54 20.27
C ALA A 502 -3.24 -1.60 19.76
N TRP A 503 -3.93 -1.31 18.66
CA TRP A 503 -4.89 -2.25 18.07
C TRP A 503 -4.21 -3.47 17.40
N GLN A 504 -2.90 -3.43 17.11
CA GLN A 504 -2.19 -4.53 16.45
C GLN A 504 -1.76 -5.66 17.42
N SER A 505 -2.16 -5.60 18.68
CA SER A 505 -1.84 -6.63 19.67
C SER A 505 -2.88 -7.76 19.67
N ILE A 506 -2.66 -8.81 18.86
CA ILE A 506 -3.49 -10.03 18.79
C ILE A 506 -2.60 -11.28 18.76
N LEU A 507 -3.22 -12.46 18.88
CA LEU A 507 -2.52 -13.75 18.79
C LEU A 507 -1.65 -13.80 17.51
N GLY A 508 -0.41 -14.23 17.65
CA GLY A 508 0.57 -14.39 16.56
C GLY A 508 1.38 -13.13 16.27
N ASN A 509 0.84 -11.92 16.53
CA ASN A 509 1.58 -10.68 16.30
C ASN A 509 2.69 -10.49 17.35
N PRO A 510 3.96 -10.29 16.95
CA PRO A 510 5.07 -10.18 17.90
C PRO A 510 4.99 -8.88 18.72
N ASN A 511 5.47 -8.94 19.96
CA ASN A 511 5.59 -7.75 20.81
C ASN A 511 6.97 -7.08 20.60
N ASP A 512 7.25 -6.62 19.40
CA ASP A 512 8.52 -6.01 18.99
C ASP A 512 8.52 -4.47 19.04
N GLY A 513 7.35 -3.86 19.29
CA GLY A 513 7.19 -2.41 19.45
C GLY A 513 7.11 -1.62 18.14
N VAL A 514 7.13 -2.28 16.99
CA VAL A 514 7.02 -1.64 15.68
C VAL A 514 5.77 -2.08 14.92
N ARG A 515 5.34 -1.27 13.98
CA ARG A 515 4.23 -1.58 13.07
C ARG A 515 4.61 -2.77 12.17
N ASP A 516 3.73 -3.75 12.06
CA ASP A 516 3.90 -4.97 11.26
C ASP A 516 2.93 -5.03 10.09
N ILE A 517 3.38 -5.51 8.95
CA ILE A 517 2.57 -5.70 7.75
C ILE A 517 2.70 -7.13 7.20
N PRO A 518 1.67 -7.63 6.46
CA PRO A 518 0.40 -6.98 6.09
C PRO A 518 -0.64 -7.03 7.22
N ASP A 519 -1.78 -6.32 7.03
CA ASP A 519 -2.92 -6.43 7.95
C ASP A 519 -3.83 -7.59 7.57
N VAL A 520 -4.19 -7.69 6.29
CA VAL A 520 -5.01 -8.75 5.68
C VAL A 520 -4.40 -9.14 4.34
N SER A 521 -4.78 -10.30 3.81
CA SER A 521 -4.32 -10.74 2.49
C SER A 521 -5.47 -11.29 1.65
N LEU A 522 -5.37 -11.14 0.35
CA LEU A 522 -6.27 -11.74 -0.63
C LEU A 522 -5.43 -12.37 -1.75
N PHE A 523 -6.07 -13.14 -2.63
CA PHE A 523 -5.40 -13.74 -3.77
C PHE A 523 -4.60 -12.69 -4.57
N ALA A 524 -3.36 -13.04 -4.93
CA ALA A 524 -2.42 -12.17 -5.63
C ALA A 524 -1.49 -12.92 -6.60
N SER A 525 -1.61 -14.26 -6.70
CA SER A 525 -0.68 -15.06 -7.49
C SER A 525 -0.74 -14.77 -8.99
N ASN A 526 0.37 -14.99 -9.66
CA ASN A 526 0.55 -14.80 -11.09
C ASN A 526 0.87 -16.10 -11.86
N GLY A 527 0.44 -17.26 -11.31
CA GLY A 527 0.35 -18.51 -12.06
C GLY A 527 1.26 -19.66 -11.64
N ILE A 528 2.08 -19.53 -10.60
CA ILE A 528 3.00 -20.63 -10.19
C ILE A 528 2.25 -21.94 -9.84
N TRP A 529 1.10 -21.83 -9.16
CA TRP A 529 0.20 -22.93 -8.86
C TRP A 529 -0.95 -23.09 -9.86
N GLY A 530 -0.91 -22.34 -10.97
CA GLY A 530 -1.93 -22.36 -12.03
C GLY A 530 -3.05 -21.35 -11.86
N HIS A 531 -2.99 -20.43 -10.90
CA HIS A 531 -4.00 -19.41 -10.63
C HIS A 531 -3.47 -18.02 -10.96
N TYR A 532 -4.27 -17.18 -11.64
CA TYR A 532 -3.90 -15.80 -11.99
C TYR A 532 -5.15 -14.98 -12.30
N TYR A 533 -5.02 -13.66 -12.23
CA TYR A 533 -6.08 -12.73 -12.64
C TYR A 533 -6.11 -12.50 -14.14
N VAL A 534 -7.31 -12.25 -14.68
CA VAL A 534 -7.53 -11.82 -16.07
C VAL A 534 -7.75 -10.31 -16.10
N VAL A 535 -7.11 -9.63 -17.04
CA VAL A 535 -7.22 -8.18 -17.25
C VAL A 535 -7.55 -7.90 -18.73
N CYS A 536 -8.52 -7.02 -18.96
CA CYS A 536 -8.79 -6.47 -20.29
C CYS A 536 -7.90 -5.25 -20.52
N PHE A 537 -6.71 -5.46 -21.06
CA PHE A 537 -5.75 -4.42 -21.34
C PHE A 537 -5.31 -4.51 -22.79
N SER A 538 -5.69 -3.54 -23.62
CA SER A 538 -5.57 -3.63 -25.09
C SER A 538 -4.46 -2.74 -25.68
N ASP A 539 -3.50 -2.28 -24.88
CA ASP A 539 -2.42 -1.39 -25.33
C ASP A 539 -1.40 -2.11 -26.24
N PRO A 540 -1.37 -1.84 -27.55
CA PRO A 540 -0.41 -2.45 -28.46
C PRO A 540 1.03 -1.96 -28.21
N ALA A 541 1.24 -0.80 -27.59
CA ALA A 541 2.58 -0.31 -27.25
C ALA A 541 3.22 -1.15 -26.16
N GLN A 542 2.40 -1.85 -25.34
CA GLN A 542 2.85 -2.81 -24.34
C GLN A 542 2.68 -4.27 -24.79
N GLY A 543 2.54 -4.49 -26.11
CA GLY A 543 2.47 -5.83 -26.70
C GLY A 543 1.13 -6.53 -26.49
N GLN A 544 0.08 -5.82 -26.09
CA GLN A 544 -1.23 -6.39 -25.83
C GLN A 544 -2.12 -6.36 -27.09
N VAL A 545 -3.18 -7.17 -27.05
CA VAL A 545 -4.15 -7.29 -28.13
C VAL A 545 -5.53 -6.81 -27.68
N PRO A 546 -6.42 -6.38 -28.60
CA PRO A 546 -7.77 -5.98 -28.26
C PRO A 546 -8.52 -7.06 -27.48
N CYS A 547 -9.27 -6.67 -26.45
CA CYS A 547 -10.09 -7.56 -25.64
C CYS A 547 -11.34 -8.01 -26.43
N LEU A 548 -11.15 -8.87 -27.41
CA LEU A 548 -12.20 -9.39 -28.29
C LEU A 548 -12.51 -10.86 -27.95
N GLY A 549 -13.81 -11.19 -27.89
CA GLY A 549 -14.26 -12.56 -27.63
C GLY A 549 -14.11 -13.02 -26.16
N PRO A 550 -13.93 -14.34 -25.94
CA PRO A 550 -13.75 -14.91 -24.60
C PRO A 550 -12.46 -14.43 -23.93
N PRO A 551 -12.43 -14.34 -22.58
CA PRO A 551 -11.28 -13.78 -21.85
C PRO A 551 -10.02 -14.67 -21.86
N ASN A 552 -10.05 -15.84 -22.46
CA ASN A 552 -8.90 -16.74 -22.59
C ASN A 552 -7.76 -16.21 -23.47
N THR A 553 -7.97 -15.11 -24.17
CA THR A 553 -6.94 -14.40 -24.96
C THR A 553 -6.48 -13.11 -24.31
N TRP A 554 -7.02 -12.77 -23.14
CA TRP A 554 -6.68 -11.55 -22.42
C TRP A 554 -5.41 -11.73 -21.62
N ALA A 555 -4.86 -10.61 -21.13
CA ALA A 555 -3.65 -10.64 -20.32
C ALA A 555 -3.88 -11.30 -18.96
N GLY A 556 -2.94 -12.15 -18.55
CA GLY A 556 -2.90 -12.74 -17.23
C GLY A 556 -1.89 -12.00 -16.34
N PHE A 557 -2.27 -11.71 -15.10
CA PHE A 557 -1.47 -10.99 -14.14
C PHE A 557 -1.65 -11.55 -12.72
N GLY A 558 -0.73 -11.19 -11.84
CA GLY A 558 -0.86 -11.26 -10.38
C GLY A 558 -0.15 -10.07 -9.73
N GLY A 559 -0.12 -10.05 -8.42
CA GLY A 559 0.48 -9.00 -7.62
C GLY A 559 -0.46 -8.51 -6.51
N THR A 560 0.10 -7.94 -5.47
CA THR A 560 -0.68 -7.32 -4.40
C THR A 560 -1.46 -6.08 -4.88
N SER A 561 -1.14 -5.56 -6.08
CA SER A 561 -1.94 -4.56 -6.79
C SER A 561 -3.38 -5.01 -7.08
N PHE A 562 -3.67 -6.32 -7.12
CA PHE A 562 -5.04 -6.83 -7.24
C PHE A 562 -5.75 -6.92 -5.89
N SER A 563 -5.03 -7.36 -4.86
CA SER A 563 -5.63 -7.55 -3.54
C SER A 563 -6.04 -6.23 -2.89
N ALA A 564 -5.30 -5.16 -3.07
CA ALA A 564 -5.62 -3.84 -2.51
C ALA A 564 -6.93 -3.24 -3.05
N PRO A 565 -7.17 -3.12 -4.38
CA PRO A 565 -8.42 -2.58 -4.91
C PRO A 565 -9.62 -3.51 -4.65
N VAL A 566 -9.43 -4.84 -4.59
CA VAL A 566 -10.49 -5.77 -4.18
C VAL A 566 -10.89 -5.52 -2.72
N MET A 567 -9.90 -5.33 -1.81
CA MET A 567 -10.20 -5.02 -0.41
C MET A 567 -10.84 -3.63 -0.24
N ALA A 568 -10.41 -2.64 -1.03
CA ALA A 568 -11.06 -1.32 -1.12
C ALA A 568 -12.53 -1.44 -1.56
N GLY A 569 -12.81 -2.31 -2.52
CA GLY A 569 -14.16 -2.66 -2.94
C GLY A 569 -15.00 -3.29 -1.83
N ILE A 570 -14.43 -4.23 -1.06
CA ILE A 570 -15.10 -4.83 0.11
C ILE A 570 -15.42 -3.74 1.14
N GLN A 571 -14.52 -2.79 1.39
CA GLN A 571 -14.80 -1.65 2.27
C GLN A 571 -15.93 -0.76 1.74
N ALA A 572 -16.05 -0.59 0.43
CA ALA A 572 -17.17 0.14 -0.16
C ALA A 572 -18.52 -0.53 0.13
N LEU A 573 -18.56 -1.87 0.14
CA LEU A 573 -19.74 -2.61 0.55
C LEU A 573 -20.05 -2.42 2.04
N VAL A 574 -19.01 -2.41 2.90
CA VAL A 574 -19.16 -2.11 4.34
C VAL A 574 -19.74 -0.70 4.52
N ASN A 575 -19.17 0.30 3.85
CA ASN A 575 -19.62 1.69 3.94
C ASN A 575 -21.07 1.84 3.48
N GLN A 576 -21.46 1.22 2.37
CA GLN A 576 -22.84 1.22 1.89
C GLN A 576 -23.79 0.59 2.92
N ARG A 577 -23.43 -0.59 3.45
CA ARG A 577 -24.28 -1.33 4.39
C ARG A 577 -24.46 -0.58 5.71
N THR A 578 -23.42 0.07 6.20
CA THR A 578 -23.44 0.81 7.48
C THR A 578 -23.93 2.25 7.33
N GLY A 579 -24.03 2.76 6.09
CA GLY A 579 -24.37 4.16 5.80
C GLY A 579 -23.34 5.16 6.30
N SER A 580 -22.08 4.73 6.48
CA SER A 580 -21.00 5.55 7.06
C SER A 580 -19.66 5.27 6.42
N ARG A 581 -18.77 6.27 6.44
CA ARG A 581 -17.32 6.08 6.20
C ARG A 581 -16.63 5.71 7.52
N TRP A 582 -15.47 5.05 7.45
CA TRP A 582 -14.85 4.46 8.63
C TRP A 582 -13.41 4.89 8.90
N GLY A 583 -12.83 5.76 8.06
CA GLY A 583 -11.43 6.18 8.23
C GLY A 583 -10.48 4.97 8.18
N ASN A 584 -9.54 4.86 9.11
CA ASN A 584 -8.69 3.68 9.22
C ASN A 584 -9.48 2.49 9.80
N PRO A 585 -9.80 1.44 9.02
CA PRO A 585 -10.62 0.32 9.49
C PRO A 585 -9.84 -0.71 10.31
N ASN A 586 -8.51 -0.65 10.39
CA ASN A 586 -7.68 -1.63 11.10
C ASN A 586 -8.12 -1.89 12.55
N PRO A 587 -8.46 -0.88 13.39
CA PRO A 587 -8.94 -1.15 14.75
C PRO A 587 -10.14 -2.10 14.80
N ILE A 588 -10.98 -2.10 13.76
CA ILE A 588 -12.13 -2.99 13.68
C ILE A 588 -11.70 -4.37 13.20
N TYR A 589 -10.89 -4.47 12.15
CA TYR A 589 -10.37 -5.76 11.66
C TYR A 589 -9.67 -6.53 12.78
N TYR A 590 -8.74 -5.89 13.48
CA TYR A 590 -8.00 -6.51 14.56
C TYR A 590 -8.89 -6.90 15.75
N ARG A 591 -9.89 -6.09 16.09
CA ARG A 591 -10.86 -6.43 17.13
C ARG A 591 -11.70 -7.66 16.76
N LEU A 592 -12.19 -7.75 15.53
CA LEU A 592 -12.95 -8.89 15.05
C LEU A 592 -12.08 -10.15 14.99
N ALA A 593 -10.83 -10.04 14.50
CA ALA A 593 -9.88 -11.13 14.48
C ALA A 593 -9.50 -11.61 15.89
N ALA A 594 -9.26 -10.69 16.83
CA ALA A 594 -8.99 -11.04 18.23
C ALA A 594 -10.15 -11.82 18.88
N ALA A 595 -11.39 -11.42 18.57
CA ALA A 595 -12.57 -12.14 19.04
C ALA A 595 -12.72 -13.53 18.41
N GLU A 596 -12.31 -13.71 17.15
CA GLU A 596 -12.42 -14.98 16.42
C GLU A 596 -11.29 -15.95 16.79
N TYR A 597 -10.05 -15.46 16.91
CA TYR A 597 -8.87 -16.28 17.18
C TYR A 597 -8.63 -16.54 18.68
N GLY A 598 -9.11 -15.66 19.55
CA GLY A 598 -8.86 -15.76 20.98
C GLY A 598 -7.37 -15.84 21.31
N ASN A 599 -7.02 -16.73 22.24
CA ASN A 599 -5.62 -16.92 22.70
C ASN A 599 -4.93 -18.16 22.09
N THR A 600 -5.63 -18.97 21.30
CA THR A 600 -5.14 -20.29 20.84
C THR A 600 -5.32 -20.51 19.33
N GLY A 601 -5.92 -19.56 18.64
CA GLY A 601 -6.34 -19.69 17.24
C GLY A 601 -7.69 -20.39 17.09
N SER A 602 -8.25 -20.31 15.89
CA SER A 602 -9.53 -20.94 15.54
C SER A 602 -9.30 -22.07 14.54
N SER A 603 -9.29 -23.32 15.01
CA SER A 603 -9.14 -24.48 14.12
C SER A 603 -10.26 -24.59 13.08
N SER A 604 -11.45 -24.03 13.35
CA SER A 604 -12.58 -23.99 12.42
C SER A 604 -12.44 -22.89 11.36
N CYS A 605 -11.58 -21.90 11.57
CA CYS A 605 -11.29 -20.82 10.63
C CYS A 605 -9.89 -20.95 9.98
N ASN A 606 -9.16 -22.04 10.26
CA ASN A 606 -7.92 -22.33 9.58
C ASN A 606 -8.19 -22.62 8.10
N SER A 607 -7.58 -21.83 7.21
CA SER A 607 -7.76 -21.88 5.76
C SER A 607 -7.56 -23.29 5.17
N THR A 608 -6.54 -24.01 5.64
CA THR A 608 -6.19 -25.36 5.19
C THR A 608 -6.78 -26.48 6.07
N GLY A 609 -7.65 -26.15 7.00
CA GLY A 609 -8.36 -27.11 7.85
C GLY A 609 -9.28 -28.05 7.08
N SER A 610 -9.62 -29.21 7.66
CA SER A 610 -10.45 -30.23 7.02
C SER A 610 -11.87 -29.75 6.69
N ALA A 611 -12.39 -28.76 7.43
CA ALA A 611 -13.69 -28.14 7.20
C ALA A 611 -13.65 -26.69 7.74
N VAL A 612 -13.51 -25.74 6.83
CA VAL A 612 -13.56 -24.30 7.17
C VAL A 612 -15.01 -23.90 7.42
N ASN A 613 -15.27 -23.27 8.58
CA ASN A 613 -16.62 -22.88 8.97
C ASN A 613 -17.07 -21.66 8.16
N SER A 614 -18.28 -21.73 7.60
CA SER A 614 -18.89 -20.61 6.86
C SER A 614 -19.21 -19.37 7.71
N SER A 615 -19.13 -19.46 9.04
CA SER A 615 -19.35 -18.34 9.97
C SER A 615 -18.09 -17.50 10.22
N CYS A 616 -16.89 -17.94 9.78
CA CYS A 616 -15.65 -17.22 9.97
C CYS A 616 -15.69 -15.85 9.27
N THR A 617 -15.17 -14.84 9.94
CA THR A 617 -14.93 -13.48 9.36
C THR A 617 -13.63 -13.45 8.60
N PHE A 618 -12.62 -14.11 9.16
CA PHE A 618 -11.31 -14.27 8.55
C PHE A 618 -10.95 -15.75 8.42
N TYR A 619 -10.17 -16.04 7.40
CA TYR A 619 -9.61 -17.37 7.19
C TYR A 619 -8.13 -17.32 7.54
N ASP A 620 -7.75 -17.95 8.63
CA ASP A 620 -6.39 -18.00 9.17
C ASP A 620 -5.49 -18.86 8.25
N VAL A 621 -4.54 -18.23 7.56
CA VAL A 621 -3.62 -18.89 6.64
C VAL A 621 -2.40 -19.37 7.42
N THR A 622 -2.30 -20.68 7.66
CA THR A 622 -1.31 -21.24 8.61
C THR A 622 -0.25 -22.12 7.96
N LEU A 623 -0.28 -22.29 6.63
CA LEU A 623 0.61 -23.19 5.91
C LEU A 623 1.37 -22.47 4.81
N GLY A 624 2.68 -22.63 4.73
CA GLY A 624 3.55 -22.03 3.73
C GLY A 624 4.35 -20.84 4.26
N ASP A 625 4.94 -20.09 3.36
CA ASP A 625 5.79 -18.94 3.67
C ASP A 625 5.89 -17.97 2.48
N THR A 626 6.38 -16.75 2.72
CA THR A 626 6.74 -15.75 1.72
C THR A 626 8.25 -15.58 1.58
N ALA A 627 9.05 -16.54 2.06
CA ALA A 627 10.51 -16.46 1.99
C ALA A 627 10.99 -16.54 0.54
N VAL A 628 11.98 -15.73 0.21
CA VAL A 628 12.54 -15.64 -1.13
C VAL A 628 14.00 -16.06 -1.14
N ASN A 629 14.52 -16.44 -2.31
CA ASN A 629 15.93 -16.81 -2.45
C ASN A 629 16.86 -15.63 -2.20
N CYS A 630 18.00 -15.91 -1.61
CA CYS A 630 19.00 -14.90 -1.27
C CYS A 630 20.43 -15.39 -1.52
N SER A 631 21.34 -14.40 -1.56
CA SER A 631 22.79 -14.62 -1.48
C SER A 631 23.45 -13.48 -0.72
N GLY A 632 24.69 -13.69 -0.27
CA GLY A 632 25.45 -12.65 0.43
C GLY A 632 25.20 -12.60 1.95
N PRO A 633 25.67 -11.51 2.61
CA PRO A 633 25.82 -11.50 4.05
C PRO A 633 24.57 -11.08 4.85
N ASN A 634 23.52 -10.55 4.19
CA ASN A 634 22.39 -9.92 4.86
C ASN A 634 21.18 -10.89 4.94
N ASN A 635 20.81 -11.32 6.13
CA ASN A 635 19.63 -12.14 6.40
C ASN A 635 19.50 -13.40 5.50
N CYS A 636 20.61 -14.00 5.07
CA CYS A 636 20.62 -15.15 4.15
C CYS A 636 21.10 -16.41 4.86
N PHE A 637 20.23 -17.42 4.93
CA PHE A 637 20.55 -18.74 5.45
C PHE A 637 20.90 -19.68 4.30
N LEU A 638 22.17 -20.08 4.22
CA LEU A 638 22.70 -20.97 3.17
C LEU A 638 22.69 -22.46 3.55
N GLY A 639 22.43 -22.78 4.83
CA GLY A 639 22.50 -24.13 5.36
C GLY A 639 23.93 -24.59 5.70
N PRO A 640 24.06 -25.80 6.31
CA PRO A 640 25.35 -26.34 6.75
C PRO A 640 26.27 -26.74 5.59
N SER A 641 25.70 -27.03 4.41
CA SER A 641 26.42 -27.28 3.15
C SER A 641 26.02 -26.19 2.16
N PRO A 642 26.67 -25.00 2.19
CA PRO A 642 26.21 -23.84 1.48
C PRO A 642 26.27 -24.01 -0.05
N GLY A 643 25.15 -23.69 -0.72
CA GLY A 643 25.08 -23.54 -2.18
C GLY A 643 25.25 -22.06 -2.57
N SER A 644 25.01 -21.74 -3.85
CA SER A 644 25.05 -20.37 -4.38
C SER A 644 23.89 -19.52 -3.84
N PHE A 645 22.74 -20.14 -3.61
CA PHE A 645 21.54 -19.51 -3.13
C PHE A 645 21.05 -20.15 -1.82
N GLY A 646 20.55 -19.34 -0.93
CA GLY A 646 19.89 -19.69 0.31
C GLY A 646 18.47 -19.16 0.39
N VAL A 647 17.96 -19.09 1.61
CA VAL A 647 16.62 -18.56 1.94
C VAL A 647 16.75 -17.32 2.79
N LEU A 648 16.04 -16.25 2.42
CA LEU A 648 15.95 -15.04 3.24
C LEU A 648 15.38 -15.43 4.61
N SER A 649 16.09 -15.09 5.68
CA SER A 649 15.86 -15.63 7.01
C SER A 649 16.17 -14.60 8.09
N THR A 650 15.43 -14.63 9.19
CA THR A 650 15.70 -13.81 10.37
C THR A 650 16.96 -14.25 11.10
N SER A 651 17.44 -15.47 10.86
CA SER A 651 18.69 -16.01 11.39
C SER A 651 19.59 -16.55 10.28
N LYS A 652 20.91 -16.29 10.38
CA LYS A 652 21.93 -16.85 9.48
C LYS A 652 22.43 -18.24 9.91
N THR A 653 22.16 -18.63 11.16
CA THR A 653 22.67 -19.85 11.77
C THR A 653 21.61 -20.93 11.96
N ALA A 654 20.34 -20.54 11.90
CA ALA A 654 19.17 -21.45 11.98
C ALA A 654 18.20 -21.14 10.84
N TYR A 655 17.51 -22.15 10.35
CA TYR A 655 16.49 -21.99 9.32
C TYR A 655 15.24 -21.35 9.92
N GLN A 656 15.11 -20.04 9.74
CA GLN A 656 13.99 -19.22 10.19
C GLN A 656 13.56 -18.32 9.03
N PRO A 657 12.81 -18.89 8.04
CA PRO A 657 12.45 -18.16 6.82
C PRO A 657 11.66 -16.89 7.14
N ALA A 658 11.89 -15.86 6.38
CA ALA A 658 11.20 -14.59 6.49
C ALA A 658 10.17 -14.45 5.33
N TYR A 659 8.86 -14.78 5.55
CA TYR A 659 8.27 -15.21 6.83
C TYR A 659 7.34 -16.40 6.62
N ARG A 660 7.21 -17.22 7.66
CA ARG A 660 6.25 -18.33 7.67
C ARG A 660 4.84 -17.86 8.04
N ALA A 661 3.83 -18.52 7.45
CA ALA A 661 2.49 -18.50 7.96
C ALA A 661 2.38 -19.33 9.25
N ASN A 662 1.59 -18.86 10.19
CA ASN A 662 1.39 -19.46 11.50
C ASN A 662 -0.05 -19.26 11.99
N THR A 663 -0.42 -19.90 13.11
CA THR A 663 -1.73 -19.68 13.73
C THR A 663 -1.89 -18.26 14.25
N GLY A 664 -2.97 -17.60 13.89
CA GLY A 664 -3.25 -16.21 14.20
C GLY A 664 -2.56 -15.27 13.22
N TRP A 665 -2.23 -14.06 13.66
CA TRP A 665 -1.55 -13.09 12.82
C TRP A 665 -0.10 -13.52 12.51
N ASP A 666 0.35 -13.34 11.27
CA ASP A 666 1.74 -13.54 10.86
C ASP A 666 2.20 -12.54 9.79
N PHE A 667 3.52 -12.48 9.58
CA PHE A 667 4.12 -11.58 8.58
C PHE A 667 3.88 -12.00 7.12
N ALA A 668 3.41 -13.21 6.86
CA ALA A 668 3.16 -13.68 5.51
C ALA A 668 1.79 -13.23 4.98
N THR A 669 0.76 -13.23 5.87
CA THR A 669 -0.63 -13.00 5.47
C THR A 669 -1.43 -12.07 6.40
N GLY A 670 -0.81 -11.55 7.45
CA GLY A 670 -1.50 -10.71 8.43
C GLY A 670 -2.55 -11.50 9.22
N ILE A 671 -3.74 -10.95 9.36
CA ILE A 671 -4.90 -11.64 9.95
C ILE A 671 -5.34 -12.87 9.10
N GLY A 672 -4.90 -12.94 7.84
CA GLY A 672 -5.36 -13.92 6.86
C GLY A 672 -6.30 -13.32 5.84
N SER A 673 -7.10 -14.15 5.14
CA SER A 673 -8.05 -13.69 4.13
C SER A 673 -9.46 -13.49 4.68
N VAL A 674 -10.36 -12.90 3.87
CA VAL A 674 -11.60 -12.29 4.35
C VAL A 674 -12.83 -13.00 3.82
N ASN A 675 -13.81 -13.30 4.68
CA ASN A 675 -15.17 -13.56 4.27
C ASN A 675 -15.95 -12.22 4.27
N ALA A 676 -16.13 -11.63 3.12
CA ALA A 676 -16.67 -10.27 3.00
C ALA A 676 -18.10 -10.12 3.58
N TRP A 677 -18.97 -11.13 3.36
CA TRP A 677 -20.33 -11.08 3.92
C TRP A 677 -20.33 -11.15 5.45
N ASN A 678 -19.51 -12.01 6.03
CA ASN A 678 -19.40 -12.12 7.48
C ASN A 678 -18.72 -10.89 8.08
N LEU A 679 -17.70 -10.34 7.42
CA LEU A 679 -17.11 -9.06 7.80
C LEU A 679 -18.18 -7.96 7.88
N MET A 680 -19.02 -7.83 6.84
CA MET A 680 -20.11 -6.86 6.83
C MET A 680 -21.17 -7.11 7.92
N LYS A 681 -21.51 -8.37 8.21
CA LYS A 681 -22.47 -8.72 9.26
C LYS A 681 -21.96 -8.41 10.67
N ASN A 682 -20.68 -8.71 10.90
CA ASN A 682 -20.01 -8.55 12.18
C ASN A 682 -19.47 -7.12 12.38
N TRP A 683 -19.56 -6.28 11.35
CA TRP A 683 -19.15 -4.88 11.44
C TRP A 683 -20.02 -4.12 12.43
N PRO A 684 -19.46 -3.31 13.35
CA PRO A 684 -20.24 -2.57 14.32
C PRO A 684 -21.16 -1.53 13.64
N ALA A 685 -22.30 -1.24 14.26
CA ALA A 685 -23.15 -0.16 13.80
C ALA A 685 -22.43 1.18 13.92
N ALA A 686 -22.66 2.09 12.96
CA ALA A 686 -22.11 3.43 12.97
C ALA A 686 -22.68 4.33 14.10
N THR A 687 -23.87 4.00 14.59
CA THR A 687 -24.50 4.66 15.76
C THR A 687 -24.73 3.62 16.84
N GLY A 688 -24.42 3.95 18.12
CA GLY A 688 -24.61 3.06 19.27
C GLY A 688 -26.07 2.65 19.56
N THR A 689 -27.01 2.95 18.66
CA THR A 689 -28.37 2.39 18.65
C THR A 689 -28.33 1.12 17.80
N ALA A 690 -28.37 -0.02 18.47
CA ALA A 690 -28.70 -1.28 17.79
C ALA A 690 -30.00 -1.05 16.99
N SER A 691 -29.94 -1.00 15.69
CA SER A 691 -31.13 -1.03 14.87
C SER A 691 -31.72 -2.43 15.02
N ALA A 692 -32.80 -2.51 15.80
CA ALA A 692 -33.73 -3.62 15.76
C ALA A 692 -34.42 -3.60 14.37
N GLY A 693 -33.77 -4.16 13.41
CA GLY A 693 -34.21 -4.39 12.03
C GLY A 693 -33.84 -5.80 11.64
N GLY A 694 -34.44 -6.80 12.30
CA GLY A 694 -34.43 -8.17 11.83
C GLY A 694 -35.10 -8.21 10.48
N ILE A 695 -34.31 -8.46 9.45
CA ILE A 695 -34.83 -9.08 8.23
C ILE A 695 -34.87 -10.56 8.56
N THR A 696 -36.09 -11.05 8.78
CA THR A 696 -36.41 -12.48 8.79
C THR A 696 -36.01 -13.07 7.47
N GLU A 697 -35.41 -14.25 7.52
CA GLU A 697 -34.95 -15.12 6.41
C GLU A 697 -35.88 -15.20 5.23
#